data_d6c15bfdba137fdd89e0b41cc2657ba9
#
_entry.id   d6c15bfdba137fdd89e0b41cc2657ba9
#
_cell.length_a   1.000
_cell.length_b   1.000
_cell.length_c   1.000
_cell.angle_alpha   90.00
_cell.angle_beta   90.00
_cell.angle_gamma   90.00
#
_symmetry.space_group_name_H-M   'P 1'
#
loop_
_entity.id
_entity.type
_entity.pdbx_description
1 polymer ?
#
loop_
_entity_poly.entity_id
_entity_poly.type
_entity_poly.pdbx_seq_one_letter_code
_entity_poly.pdbx_strand_id
1 'polypeptide(L)'
;MTQAERRLDEALDILYDYKGNNPYIHMVKRDIYIDKKENSLTDFKVDFILENKDVNPTPINKITKIPDWYGENRKIAWGLDFVPEKIKIVSYCGEADGYYCCYVKYRQTVDPVMCFIPKNAVLNNFFVEDYHDYKVDFNRYDNLSSAKDPTRVLKEHQKEAVQFLLSRKRCILADDMGLGKSCELSVAAIEGNFDSVLIICPATLKNDWKRELMWYVPERDITIVEGGFEKMKKEELETFLGYPVGKTKMKKAELIQEAKEKGKWRENRFVIVNYDILDEFYDFSRAYTEESKQRVLDNSPILKYIHKKKSCLIVDEAHRLSNNKSQRYKVIQGLIKKANPDSVFLATGTPITNNPLNLFYILHLIENQVTCDMDAYKYRYCEAELIYKPGEYDKWKIDFLFGRQLKENPLVDQKELMKYVNENAKQLVCELTSDEYDEMRTYINDHADKLLKANGASNLDELKECISHLYLRRIKDDVLTLPDKHVHEIYYDLTPQQLAEYNKLWDEYEEAQLTADPEKELNKDLLEGGIYRRYLSNEMVGNTIKLADKILETEGKIIIATCYDEELYTLKEYYGKQAVIINGKCTPKEKEKNKYAFIDNPEIKVLIGNIEACGVGLTLVVAKSLIFNNMSFVAGDNRQMEDRIHRMGQTKEVDIYYQIFRNTQYQHMWDIVLRKQLIIDKVIKTENEK
;
A
#
# COMPACT_ATOMS: atom_id res chain seq x y z
N MET A 1 -46.60 12.34 -15.97
CA MET A 1 -45.29 12.89 -15.55
C MET A 1 -45.46 14.36 -15.28
N THR A 2 -45.09 14.82 -14.13
CA THR A 2 -45.01 16.25 -13.82
C THR A 2 -43.87 16.91 -14.61
N GLN A 3 -43.87 18.21 -14.70
CA GLN A 3 -42.79 18.95 -15.36
C GLN A 3 -41.41 18.67 -14.69
N ALA A 4 -41.40 18.52 -13.35
CA ALA A 4 -40.20 18.17 -12.59
C ALA A 4 -39.70 16.77 -12.93
N GLU A 5 -40.61 15.79 -13.13
CA GLU A 5 -40.24 14.42 -13.55
C GLU A 5 -39.62 14.40 -14.95
N ARG A 6 -40.13 15.18 -15.91
CA ARG A 6 -39.52 15.27 -17.25
C ARG A 6 -38.11 15.86 -17.20
N ARG A 7 -37.94 16.97 -16.45
CA ARG A 7 -36.62 17.61 -16.28
C ARG A 7 -35.63 16.67 -15.60
N LEU A 8 -36.08 15.90 -14.61
CA LEU A 8 -35.21 14.90 -13.96
C LEU A 8 -34.83 13.78 -14.94
N ASP A 9 -35.81 13.27 -15.74
CA ASP A 9 -35.51 12.24 -16.73
C ASP A 9 -34.55 12.77 -17.81
N GLU A 10 -34.73 14.00 -18.30
CA GLU A 10 -33.78 14.62 -19.25
C GLU A 10 -32.40 14.80 -18.66
N ALA A 11 -32.28 15.22 -17.40
CA ALA A 11 -30.98 15.31 -16.71
C ALA A 11 -30.33 13.96 -16.51
N LEU A 12 -31.11 12.91 -16.22
CA LEU A 12 -30.64 11.56 -16.10
C LEU A 12 -30.18 10.98 -17.44
N ASP A 13 -30.88 11.30 -18.55
CA ASP A 13 -30.50 10.87 -19.89
C ASP A 13 -29.12 11.46 -20.28
N ILE A 14 -28.86 12.72 -19.95
CA ILE A 14 -27.57 13.38 -20.16
C ILE A 14 -26.46 12.63 -19.38
N LEU A 15 -26.75 12.16 -18.17
CA LEU A 15 -25.83 11.37 -17.37
C LEU A 15 -25.67 9.93 -17.88
N TYR A 16 -26.70 9.40 -18.59
CA TYR A 16 -26.72 8.03 -19.10
C TYR A 16 -26.18 7.85 -20.52
N ASP A 17 -26.07 8.89 -21.30
CA ASP A 17 -25.59 8.82 -22.70
C ASP A 17 -24.11 8.40 -22.79
N TYR A 18 -23.50 8.21 -21.62
CA TYR A 18 -22.19 7.63 -21.49
C TYR A 18 -22.27 6.10 -21.56
N LYS A 19 -21.75 5.54 -22.66
CA LYS A 19 -21.67 4.08 -22.92
C LYS A 19 -20.89 3.36 -21.84
N GLY A 20 -21.55 2.74 -20.92
CA GLY A 20 -20.96 1.80 -19.99
C GLY A 20 -21.73 1.73 -18.69
N ASN A 21 -21.82 0.56 -18.11
CA ASN A 21 -22.35 0.29 -16.78
C ASN A 21 -21.47 0.95 -15.70
N ASN A 22 -21.41 2.27 -15.69
CA ASN A 22 -20.71 3.00 -14.64
C ASN A 22 -21.59 3.04 -13.39
N PRO A 23 -21.25 2.33 -12.32
CA PRO A 23 -22.09 2.26 -11.09
C PRO A 23 -22.20 3.60 -10.36
N TYR A 24 -21.32 4.56 -10.66
CA TYR A 24 -21.46 5.93 -10.16
C TYR A 24 -22.70 6.62 -10.67
N ILE A 25 -23.08 6.36 -11.90
CA ILE A 25 -24.32 6.86 -12.46
C ILE A 25 -25.51 6.32 -11.66
N HIS A 26 -25.47 5.07 -11.21
CA HIS A 26 -26.50 4.52 -10.32
C HIS A 26 -26.50 5.16 -8.94
N MET A 27 -25.35 5.47 -8.36
CA MET A 27 -25.28 6.21 -7.08
C MET A 27 -25.80 7.62 -7.23
N VAL A 28 -25.37 8.33 -8.26
CA VAL A 28 -25.89 9.67 -8.59
C VAL A 28 -27.40 9.64 -8.83
N LYS A 29 -27.90 8.66 -9.58
CA LYS A 29 -29.34 8.46 -9.82
C LYS A 29 -30.09 8.19 -8.53
N ARG A 30 -29.56 7.34 -7.67
CA ARG A 30 -30.18 7.04 -6.37
C ARG A 30 -30.25 8.28 -5.49
N ASP A 31 -29.19 9.07 -5.44
CA ASP A 31 -29.13 10.28 -4.62
C ASP A 31 -30.05 11.37 -5.15
N ILE A 32 -30.14 11.53 -6.47
CA ILE A 32 -31.14 12.43 -7.09
C ILE A 32 -32.58 11.98 -6.76
N TYR A 33 -32.85 10.68 -6.78
CA TYR A 33 -34.17 10.16 -6.41
C TYR A 33 -34.51 10.29 -4.91
N ILE A 34 -33.50 10.15 -4.05
CA ILE A 34 -33.68 10.33 -2.60
C ILE A 34 -34.01 11.79 -2.29
N ASP A 35 -33.28 12.72 -2.88
CA ASP A 35 -33.48 14.16 -2.71
C ASP A 35 -34.84 14.63 -3.24
N LYS A 36 -35.49 13.89 -4.15
CA LYS A 36 -36.85 14.19 -4.66
C LYS A 36 -37.90 14.19 -3.55
N LYS A 37 -37.61 13.57 -2.40
CA LYS A 37 -38.53 13.57 -1.23
C LYS A 37 -38.31 14.76 -0.27
N GLU A 38 -37.21 15.47 -0.38
CA GLU A 38 -36.78 16.49 0.57
C GLU A 38 -36.49 17.85 -0.09
N ASN A 39 -37.35 18.48 -0.80
CA ASN A 39 -37.33 19.91 -1.21
C ASN A 39 -36.03 20.52 -1.82
N SER A 40 -36.19 21.43 -2.78
CA SER A 40 -35.26 22.45 -3.33
C SER A 40 -33.86 21.99 -3.79
N LEU A 41 -33.18 21.10 -3.12
CA LEU A 41 -31.85 20.61 -3.50
C LEU A 41 -31.89 19.76 -4.78
N THR A 42 -32.97 19.02 -4.98
CA THR A 42 -33.16 18.15 -6.15
C THR A 42 -33.42 19.00 -7.40
N ASP A 43 -34.24 20.05 -7.28
CA ASP A 43 -34.52 20.96 -8.40
C ASP A 43 -33.28 21.69 -8.85
N PHE A 44 -32.40 22.09 -7.91
CA PHE A 44 -31.13 22.69 -8.25
C PHE A 44 -30.21 21.74 -9.02
N LYS A 45 -30.07 20.49 -8.58
CA LYS A 45 -29.22 19.49 -9.25
C LYS A 45 -29.67 19.27 -10.69
N VAL A 46 -30.97 19.17 -10.90
CA VAL A 46 -31.58 19.04 -12.23
C VAL A 46 -31.32 20.29 -13.08
N ASP A 47 -31.57 21.48 -12.54
CA ASP A 47 -31.32 22.74 -13.23
C ASP A 47 -29.86 22.89 -13.60
N PHE A 48 -28.95 22.61 -12.67
CA PHE A 48 -27.51 22.68 -12.94
C PHE A 48 -27.08 21.74 -14.09
N ILE A 49 -27.59 20.50 -14.14
CA ILE A 49 -27.30 19.56 -15.22
C ILE A 49 -27.83 20.09 -16.55
N LEU A 50 -29.09 20.53 -16.58
CA LEU A 50 -29.74 20.99 -17.80
C LEU A 50 -29.13 22.29 -18.33
N GLU A 51 -28.77 23.22 -17.44
CA GLU A 51 -28.18 24.50 -17.81
C GLU A 51 -26.73 24.37 -18.28
N ASN A 52 -26.01 23.37 -17.80
CA ASN A 52 -24.58 23.21 -18.11
C ASN A 52 -24.27 22.08 -19.11
N LYS A 53 -25.27 21.40 -19.66
CA LYS A 53 -25.08 20.32 -20.63
C LYS A 53 -24.32 20.74 -21.90
N ASP A 54 -24.45 21.99 -22.32
CA ASP A 54 -23.86 22.53 -23.53
C ASP A 54 -22.60 23.39 -23.27
N VAL A 55 -22.14 23.48 -22.03
CA VAL A 55 -21.00 24.31 -21.68
C VAL A 55 -19.70 23.58 -22.05
N ASN A 56 -19.02 24.06 -23.10
CA ASN A 56 -17.69 23.61 -23.39
C ASN A 56 -16.74 24.01 -22.27
N PRO A 57 -15.93 23.08 -21.73
CA PRO A 57 -14.95 23.42 -20.73
C PRO A 57 -13.98 24.46 -21.28
N THR A 58 -13.93 25.61 -20.65
CA THR A 58 -12.92 26.65 -21.03
C THR A 58 -11.55 26.07 -20.66
N PRO A 59 -10.54 26.17 -21.56
CA PRO A 59 -9.20 25.75 -21.24
C PRO A 59 -8.67 26.54 -20.05
N ILE A 60 -8.44 25.90 -18.93
CA ILE A 60 -8.17 26.56 -17.67
C ILE A 60 -6.68 26.48 -17.35
N ASN A 61 -5.88 27.17 -18.14
CA ASN A 61 -4.46 27.32 -17.81
C ASN A 61 -4.19 28.30 -16.64
N LYS A 62 -5.20 28.94 -16.06
CA LYS A 62 -5.05 29.96 -15.02
C LYS A 62 -6.29 30.19 -14.16
N ILE A 63 -7.09 29.21 -13.80
CA ILE A 63 -8.21 29.49 -12.92
C ILE A 63 -7.78 29.38 -11.47
N THR A 64 -7.61 30.54 -10.86
CA THR A 64 -7.64 30.74 -9.42
C THR A 64 -9.08 30.86 -8.88
N LYS A 65 -10.08 30.82 -9.76
CA LYS A 65 -11.51 30.98 -9.41
C LYS A 65 -12.35 30.01 -10.22
N ILE A 66 -13.40 29.51 -9.59
CA ILE A 66 -14.46 28.74 -10.26
C ILE A 66 -15.09 29.63 -11.34
N PRO A 67 -15.43 29.10 -12.52
CA PRO A 67 -16.09 29.86 -13.57
C PRO A 67 -17.29 30.64 -13.04
N ASP A 68 -17.47 31.87 -13.54
CA ASP A 68 -18.53 32.77 -13.02
C ASP A 68 -19.93 32.14 -13.14
N TRP A 69 -20.21 31.43 -14.24
CA TRP A 69 -21.47 30.71 -14.44
C TRP A 69 -21.74 29.69 -13.31
N TYR A 70 -20.73 29.02 -12.81
CA TYR A 70 -20.87 28.09 -11.70
C TYR A 70 -21.18 28.81 -10.38
N GLY A 71 -20.59 29.97 -10.16
CA GLY A 71 -20.85 30.82 -9.01
C GLY A 71 -22.28 31.39 -9.01
N GLU A 72 -22.77 31.78 -10.16
CA GLU A 72 -24.13 32.30 -10.34
C GLU A 72 -25.20 31.22 -10.07
N ASN A 73 -25.05 30.07 -10.69
CA ASN A 73 -25.96 28.94 -10.47
C ASN A 73 -26.02 28.53 -9.00
N ARG A 74 -24.90 28.60 -8.29
CA ARG A 74 -24.88 28.34 -6.84
C ARG A 74 -25.61 29.39 -6.04
N LYS A 75 -25.44 30.67 -6.38
CA LYS A 75 -26.17 31.76 -5.72
C LYS A 75 -27.67 31.57 -5.86
N ILE A 76 -28.14 31.24 -7.05
CA ILE A 76 -29.54 30.96 -7.34
C ILE A 76 -30.05 29.77 -6.55
N ALA A 77 -29.29 28.67 -6.53
CA ALA A 77 -29.74 27.42 -5.94
C ALA A 77 -29.78 27.41 -4.42
N TRP A 78 -28.89 28.13 -3.77
CA TRP A 78 -28.78 28.08 -2.31
C TRP A 78 -29.10 29.39 -1.60
N GLY A 79 -29.43 30.42 -2.36
CA GLY A 79 -29.71 31.75 -1.79
C GLY A 79 -28.50 32.34 -1.04
N LEU A 80 -27.30 31.92 -1.40
CA LEU A 80 -26.08 32.27 -0.70
C LEU A 80 -25.23 33.25 -1.53
N ASP A 81 -24.84 34.31 -0.92
CA ASP A 81 -23.81 35.23 -1.44
C ASP A 81 -22.44 34.59 -1.25
N PHE A 82 -22.12 33.63 -2.08
CA PHE A 82 -20.94 32.81 -1.93
C PHE A 82 -20.10 32.83 -3.20
N VAL A 83 -18.86 33.29 -3.09
CA VAL A 83 -17.81 33.08 -4.08
C VAL A 83 -16.90 31.98 -3.54
N PRO A 84 -16.86 30.80 -4.15
CA PRO A 84 -16.05 29.72 -3.63
C PRO A 84 -14.58 30.00 -3.93
N GLU A 85 -13.83 30.36 -2.92
CA GLU A 85 -12.37 30.40 -2.98
C GLU A 85 -11.78 28.99 -2.84
N LYS A 86 -12.46 28.13 -2.09
CA LYS A 86 -12.05 26.73 -1.88
C LYS A 86 -13.26 25.80 -1.88
N ILE A 87 -13.19 24.74 -2.67
CA ILE A 87 -14.17 23.65 -2.69
C ILE A 87 -13.48 22.37 -2.30
N LYS A 88 -14.09 21.60 -1.42
CA LYS A 88 -13.66 20.24 -1.11
C LYS A 88 -14.52 19.27 -1.89
N ILE A 89 -13.93 18.50 -2.80
CA ILE A 89 -14.60 17.34 -3.41
C ILE A 89 -14.73 16.26 -2.33
N VAL A 90 -15.96 15.82 -2.08
CA VAL A 90 -16.26 14.82 -1.05
C VAL A 90 -16.37 13.43 -1.66
N SER A 91 -16.90 13.35 -2.88
CA SER A 91 -17.03 12.10 -3.62
C SER A 91 -16.94 12.37 -5.11
N TYR A 92 -16.23 11.52 -5.81
CA TYR A 92 -16.18 11.50 -7.27
C TYR A 92 -17.18 10.47 -7.77
N CYS A 93 -18.11 10.86 -8.64
CA CYS A 93 -19.20 10.04 -9.09
C CYS A 93 -19.09 9.58 -10.55
N GLY A 94 -18.03 9.98 -11.26
CA GLY A 94 -17.83 9.61 -12.66
C GLY A 94 -17.69 10.83 -13.58
N GLU A 95 -17.84 10.61 -14.86
CA GLU A 95 -17.71 11.62 -15.91
C GLU A 95 -18.95 11.68 -16.78
N ALA A 96 -19.27 12.87 -17.23
CA ALA A 96 -20.25 13.11 -18.26
C ALA A 96 -19.82 14.31 -19.10
N ASP A 97 -19.80 14.15 -20.41
CA ASP A 97 -19.59 15.24 -21.38
C ASP A 97 -18.35 16.13 -21.14
N GLY A 98 -17.21 15.54 -20.75
CA GLY A 98 -16.00 16.28 -20.44
C GLY A 98 -15.96 16.93 -19.06
N TYR A 99 -16.94 16.63 -18.22
CA TYR A 99 -17.02 17.04 -16.82
C TYR A 99 -16.80 15.87 -15.89
N TYR A 100 -16.21 16.14 -14.72
CA TYR A 100 -16.28 15.24 -13.58
C TYR A 100 -17.58 15.48 -12.81
N CYS A 101 -18.30 14.41 -12.52
CA CYS A 101 -19.46 14.45 -11.65
C CYS A 101 -18.98 14.22 -10.22
N CYS A 102 -19.07 15.23 -9.36
CA CYS A 102 -18.51 15.20 -8.02
C CYS A 102 -19.51 15.71 -6.99
N TYR A 103 -19.51 15.10 -5.79
CA TYR A 103 -20.06 15.77 -4.62
C TYR A 103 -19.04 16.71 -4.04
N VAL A 104 -19.40 17.97 -3.87
CA VAL A 104 -18.51 18.99 -3.32
C VAL A 104 -19.06 19.57 -2.03
N LYS A 105 -18.17 19.85 -1.09
CA LYS A 105 -18.47 20.55 0.15
C LYS A 105 -17.72 21.86 0.18
N TYR A 106 -18.42 22.95 0.36
CA TYR A 106 -17.86 24.30 0.38
C TYR A 106 -17.85 24.93 1.77
N ARG A 107 -18.61 24.35 2.74
CA ARG A 107 -18.55 24.66 4.17
C ARG A 107 -18.64 23.38 4.99
N GLN A 108 -18.02 23.37 6.16
CA GLN A 108 -18.04 22.19 7.04
C GLN A 108 -19.44 21.80 7.53
N THR A 109 -20.35 22.77 7.58
CA THR A 109 -21.72 22.62 8.14
C THR A 109 -22.80 22.33 7.10
N VAL A 110 -22.45 22.22 5.82
CA VAL A 110 -23.43 22.00 4.73
C VAL A 110 -23.22 20.63 4.14
N ASP A 111 -24.29 19.93 3.81
CA ASP A 111 -24.22 18.64 3.15
C ASP A 111 -23.55 18.75 1.77
N PRO A 112 -22.83 17.71 1.34
CA PRO A 112 -22.19 17.70 0.03
C PRO A 112 -23.22 17.82 -1.07
N VAL A 113 -22.92 18.60 -2.10
CA VAL A 113 -23.80 18.82 -3.25
C VAL A 113 -23.13 18.32 -4.51
N MET A 114 -23.90 17.65 -5.37
CA MET A 114 -23.42 17.20 -6.65
C MET A 114 -23.15 18.38 -7.58
N CYS A 115 -21.96 18.37 -8.18
CA CYS A 115 -21.53 19.39 -9.14
C CYS A 115 -20.84 18.74 -10.33
N PHE A 116 -20.99 19.36 -11.49
CA PHE A 116 -20.22 19.05 -12.69
C PHE A 116 -19.02 19.98 -12.76
N ILE A 117 -17.86 19.40 -12.69
CA ILE A 117 -16.59 20.13 -12.69
C ILE A 117 -15.88 19.82 -14.01
N PRO A 118 -15.54 20.80 -14.83
CA PRO A 118 -14.79 20.56 -16.06
C PRO A 118 -13.50 19.79 -15.74
N LYS A 119 -13.16 18.75 -16.52
CA LYS A 119 -11.95 17.95 -16.32
C LYS A 119 -10.70 18.79 -16.11
N ASN A 120 -10.53 19.81 -16.94
CA ASN A 120 -9.39 20.72 -16.89
C ASN A 120 -9.35 21.55 -15.60
N ALA A 121 -10.50 21.83 -14.98
CA ALA A 121 -10.57 22.57 -13.72
C ALA A 121 -10.10 21.73 -12.54
N VAL A 122 -10.45 20.44 -12.52
CA VAL A 122 -10.03 19.53 -11.46
C VAL A 122 -8.50 19.35 -11.49
N LEU A 123 -7.94 19.16 -12.68
CA LEU A 123 -6.51 18.92 -12.84
C LEU A 123 -5.64 20.11 -12.48
N ASN A 124 -6.12 21.34 -12.72
CA ASN A 124 -5.27 22.52 -12.60
C ASN A 124 -5.51 23.41 -11.38
N ASN A 125 -6.68 23.37 -10.73
CA ASN A 125 -7.03 24.41 -9.76
C ASN A 125 -7.73 23.98 -8.46
N PHE A 126 -8.38 22.81 -8.40
CA PHE A 126 -9.08 22.40 -7.19
C PHE A 126 -8.18 21.79 -6.12
N PHE A 127 -6.98 21.41 -6.52
CA PHE A 127 -6.01 20.74 -5.67
C PHE A 127 -4.85 21.63 -5.26
N VAL A 128 -4.79 22.86 -5.80
CA VAL A 128 -3.70 23.78 -5.49
C VAL A 128 -4.07 24.58 -4.23
N GLU A 129 -3.75 24.01 -3.07
CA GLU A 129 -3.39 24.84 -1.93
C GLU A 129 -2.13 25.64 -2.32
N ASP A 130 -2.03 26.91 -1.88
CA ASP A 130 -0.90 27.78 -2.16
C ASP A 130 0.44 27.05 -2.14
N TYR A 131 0.95 26.70 -3.31
CA TYR A 131 2.30 26.18 -3.44
C TYR A 131 3.25 27.36 -3.35
N HIS A 132 3.92 27.47 -2.22
CA HIS A 132 4.97 28.45 -2.09
C HIS A 132 6.21 27.96 -2.84
N ASP A 133 6.73 28.78 -3.75
CA ASP A 133 8.06 28.58 -4.32
C ASP A 133 9.09 28.66 -3.20
N TYR A 134 9.52 27.51 -2.72
CA TYR A 134 10.53 27.44 -1.68
C TYR A 134 11.90 27.50 -2.33
N LYS A 135 12.63 28.60 -2.07
CA LYS A 135 14.01 28.73 -2.58
C LYS A 135 14.99 28.20 -1.54
N VAL A 136 15.66 27.11 -1.88
CA VAL A 136 16.71 26.52 -1.06
C VAL A 136 18.08 26.93 -1.60
N ASP A 137 18.96 27.39 -0.73
CA ASP A 137 20.38 27.56 -1.07
C ASP A 137 21.10 26.22 -0.88
N PHE A 138 21.27 25.50 -1.99
CA PHE A 138 21.93 24.20 -1.97
C PHE A 138 23.44 24.27 -1.84
N ASN A 139 24.09 25.45 -2.03
CA ASN A 139 25.55 25.58 -1.97
C ASN A 139 26.14 25.11 -0.64
N ARG A 140 25.39 25.22 0.46
CA ARG A 140 25.82 24.76 1.79
C ARG A 140 25.94 23.25 1.88
N TYR A 141 25.28 22.49 1.00
CA TYR A 141 25.35 21.03 0.93
C TYR A 141 26.46 20.52 0.02
N ASP A 142 26.91 21.35 -0.94
CA ASP A 142 28.01 21.01 -1.85
C ASP A 142 29.38 21.01 -1.13
N ASN A 143 29.49 21.67 0.01
CA ASN A 143 30.70 21.76 0.83
C ASN A 143 30.69 20.82 2.06
N LEU A 144 29.75 19.93 2.17
CA LEU A 144 29.73 18.89 3.24
C LEU A 144 30.76 17.77 2.97
N SER A 145 31.91 18.10 2.41
CA SER A 145 33.05 17.20 2.36
C SER A 145 33.53 16.93 3.78
N SER A 146 32.89 15.98 4.45
CA SER A 146 33.43 15.44 5.67
C SER A 146 34.70 14.65 5.34
N ALA A 147 35.62 14.53 6.29
CA ALA A 147 36.83 13.70 6.14
C ALA A 147 36.53 12.21 5.84
N LYS A 148 35.24 11.81 5.78
CA LYS A 148 34.76 10.44 5.57
C LYS A 148 34.33 10.12 4.14
N ASP A 149 33.80 11.10 3.39
CA ASP A 149 33.41 10.90 1.99
C ASP A 149 33.43 12.24 1.23
N PRO A 150 34.54 12.54 0.50
CA PRO A 150 34.67 13.80 -0.23
C PRO A 150 33.78 13.92 -1.46
N THR A 151 32.99 12.88 -1.81
CA THR A 151 32.20 12.82 -3.05
C THR A 151 30.72 13.07 -2.84
N ARG A 152 30.27 13.31 -1.59
CA ARG A 152 28.84 13.45 -1.29
C ARG A 152 28.32 14.85 -1.62
N VAL A 153 27.83 14.99 -2.84
CA VAL A 153 27.17 16.20 -3.34
C VAL A 153 25.71 15.84 -3.68
N LEU A 154 24.77 16.74 -3.38
CA LEU A 154 23.37 16.55 -3.80
C LEU A 154 23.29 16.57 -5.32
N LYS A 155 22.69 15.52 -5.88
CA LYS A 155 22.40 15.44 -7.32
C LYS A 155 21.21 16.34 -7.68
N GLU A 156 21.09 16.74 -8.93
CA GLU A 156 20.02 17.64 -9.37
C GLU A 156 18.63 17.11 -9.04
N HIS A 157 18.37 15.83 -9.32
CA HIS A 157 17.09 15.22 -8.96
C HIS A 157 16.80 15.28 -7.45
N GLN A 158 17.83 15.21 -6.60
CA GLN A 158 17.65 15.32 -5.14
C GLN A 158 17.30 16.76 -4.73
N LYS A 159 17.90 17.75 -5.38
CA LYS A 159 17.55 19.18 -5.17
C LYS A 159 16.10 19.44 -5.55
N GLU A 160 15.66 18.92 -6.70
CA GLU A 160 14.26 19.00 -7.15
C GLU A 160 13.30 18.35 -6.16
N ALA A 161 13.64 17.16 -5.62
CA ALA A 161 12.83 16.50 -4.61
C ALA A 161 12.69 17.33 -3.35
N VAL A 162 13.78 17.93 -2.86
CA VAL A 162 13.74 18.80 -1.67
C VAL A 162 12.82 20.00 -1.90
N GLN A 163 12.90 20.64 -3.07
CA GLN A 163 12.01 21.75 -3.42
C GLN A 163 10.56 21.30 -3.49
N PHE A 164 10.29 20.17 -4.12
CA PHE A 164 8.96 19.58 -4.19
C PHE A 164 8.38 19.33 -2.80
N LEU A 165 9.12 18.64 -1.92
CA LEU A 165 8.70 18.32 -0.57
C LEU A 165 8.31 19.58 0.23
N LEU A 166 9.16 20.60 0.19
CA LEU A 166 8.95 21.84 0.94
C LEU A 166 7.80 22.67 0.39
N SER A 167 7.62 22.70 -0.93
CA SER A 167 6.54 23.44 -1.58
C SER A 167 5.18 22.77 -1.38
N ARG A 168 5.11 21.46 -1.27
CA ARG A 168 3.85 20.70 -1.19
C ARG A 168 3.37 20.43 0.25
N LYS A 169 4.24 20.42 1.23
CA LYS A 169 3.99 20.14 2.66
C LYS A 169 3.39 18.75 2.93
N ARG A 170 2.41 18.31 2.17
CA ARG A 170 1.81 16.97 2.26
C ARG A 170 1.92 16.27 0.93
N CYS A 171 2.82 15.30 0.81
CA CYS A 171 3.10 14.66 -0.47
C CYS A 171 3.73 13.28 -0.33
N ILE A 172 3.83 12.60 -1.45
CA ILE A 172 4.43 11.28 -1.59
C ILE A 172 5.70 11.40 -2.44
N LEU A 173 6.82 11.00 -1.86
CA LEU A 173 8.09 10.82 -2.58
C LEU A 173 8.22 9.35 -2.97
N ALA A 174 7.95 9.07 -4.23
CA ALA A 174 7.86 7.71 -4.76
C ALA A 174 9.03 7.31 -5.67
N ASP A 175 10.13 8.00 -5.57
CA ASP A 175 11.35 7.73 -6.33
C ASP A 175 11.82 6.30 -6.21
N ASP A 176 12.36 5.74 -7.26
CA ASP A 176 12.89 4.38 -7.28
C ASP A 176 13.89 4.14 -6.14
N MET A 177 14.03 2.88 -5.76
CA MET A 177 14.98 2.52 -4.73
C MET A 177 16.41 2.83 -5.16
N GLY A 178 17.18 3.42 -4.24
CA GLY A 178 18.58 3.78 -4.50
C GLY A 178 18.80 5.20 -5.04
N LEU A 179 17.74 5.99 -5.31
CA LEU A 179 17.87 7.40 -5.75
C LEU A 179 18.24 8.36 -4.61
N GLY A 180 18.11 7.92 -3.34
CA GLY A 180 18.55 8.72 -2.19
C GLY A 180 17.42 9.40 -1.40
N LYS A 181 16.21 8.83 -1.40
CA LYS A 181 15.05 9.38 -0.67
C LYS A 181 15.35 9.80 0.77
N SER A 182 16.13 9.03 1.52
CA SER A 182 16.48 9.38 2.91
C SER A 182 17.31 10.66 2.98
N CYS A 183 18.19 10.89 2.00
CA CYS A 183 18.94 12.13 1.85
C CYS A 183 18.01 13.32 1.55
N GLU A 184 17.14 13.17 0.56
CA GLU A 184 16.16 14.18 0.14
C GLU A 184 15.25 14.60 1.29
N LEU A 185 14.71 13.62 2.03
CA LEU A 185 13.86 13.85 3.20
C LEU A 185 14.62 14.50 4.37
N SER A 186 15.88 14.08 4.60
CA SER A 186 16.71 14.70 5.64
C SER A 186 17.00 16.15 5.34
N VAL A 187 17.37 16.47 4.12
CA VAL A 187 17.64 17.84 3.68
C VAL A 187 16.35 18.67 3.73
N ALA A 188 15.22 18.15 3.26
CA ALA A 188 13.92 18.82 3.35
C ALA A 188 13.51 19.09 4.81
N ALA A 189 13.74 18.15 5.72
CA ALA A 189 13.44 18.32 7.13
C ALA A 189 14.31 19.41 7.80
N ILE A 190 15.53 19.57 7.35
CA ILE A 190 16.46 20.60 7.85
C ILE A 190 16.08 21.98 7.31
N GLU A 191 15.84 22.07 5.99
CA GLU A 191 15.47 23.31 5.30
C GLU A 191 14.10 23.84 5.75
N GLY A 192 13.15 22.96 6.04
CA GLY A 192 11.84 23.33 6.58
C GLY A 192 11.90 23.97 7.96
N ASN A 193 13.07 23.89 8.63
CA ASN A 193 13.32 24.47 9.97
C ASN A 193 12.22 24.11 10.98
N PHE A 194 11.88 22.81 11.06
CA PHE A 194 10.89 22.29 11.97
C PHE A 194 11.41 22.21 13.41
N ASP A 195 10.55 22.47 14.39
CA ASP A 195 10.85 22.33 15.81
C ASP A 195 10.91 20.84 16.23
N SER A 196 10.14 20.01 15.54
CA SER A 196 10.12 18.55 15.74
C SER A 196 9.96 17.81 14.43
N VAL A 197 10.77 16.77 14.24
CA VAL A 197 10.74 15.89 13.09
C VAL A 197 10.60 14.45 13.57
N LEU A 198 9.46 13.84 13.30
CA LEU A 198 9.19 12.44 13.63
C LEU A 198 9.40 11.58 12.39
N ILE A 199 10.33 10.65 12.46
CA ILE A 199 10.66 9.71 11.38
C ILE A 199 10.18 8.32 11.77
N ILE A 200 9.21 7.80 11.00
CA ILE A 200 8.68 6.45 11.16
C ILE A 200 9.25 5.59 10.03
N CYS A 201 9.96 4.53 10.37
CA CYS A 201 10.63 3.68 9.40
C CYS A 201 10.62 2.19 9.84
N PRO A 202 10.99 1.24 8.97
CA PRO A 202 11.27 -0.13 9.38
C PRO A 202 12.36 -0.22 10.45
N ALA A 203 12.26 -1.20 11.36
CA ALA A 203 13.20 -1.36 12.47
C ALA A 203 14.68 -1.47 12.01
N THR A 204 14.92 -2.07 10.85
CA THR A 204 16.26 -2.24 10.25
C THR A 204 16.87 -0.93 9.76
N LEU A 205 16.05 0.08 9.47
CA LEU A 205 16.49 1.37 8.94
C LEU A 205 16.77 2.44 9.99
N LYS A 206 16.44 2.22 11.27
CA LYS A 206 16.64 3.24 12.31
C LYS A 206 18.07 3.76 12.39
N ASN A 207 19.06 2.87 12.33
CA ASN A 207 20.47 3.24 12.36
C ASN A 207 20.94 3.89 11.05
N ASP A 208 20.37 3.50 9.91
CA ASP A 208 20.68 4.12 8.63
C ASP A 208 20.15 5.55 8.60
N TRP A 209 18.94 5.78 9.07
CA TRP A 209 18.35 7.11 9.25
C TRP A 209 19.20 7.99 10.20
N LYS A 210 19.64 7.43 11.32
CA LYS A 210 20.54 8.16 12.24
C LYS A 210 21.82 8.54 11.54
N ARG A 211 22.48 7.59 10.82
CA ARG A 211 23.71 7.85 10.07
C ARG A 211 23.50 8.90 8.98
N GLU A 212 22.36 8.87 8.30
CA GLU A 212 22.02 9.86 7.29
C GLU A 212 21.89 11.26 7.89
N LEU A 213 21.13 11.41 8.97
CA LEU A 213 20.96 12.70 9.65
C LEU A 213 22.28 13.25 10.21
N MET A 214 23.18 12.39 10.69
CA MET A 214 24.46 12.80 11.25
C MET A 214 25.42 13.46 10.24
N TRP A 215 25.11 13.42 8.94
CA TRP A 215 25.78 14.24 7.94
C TRP A 215 25.47 15.74 8.09
N TYR A 216 24.32 16.07 8.63
CA TYR A 216 23.75 17.41 8.60
C TYR A 216 23.57 18.01 9.99
N VAL A 217 23.32 17.18 10.99
CA VAL A 217 23.05 17.62 12.37
C VAL A 217 23.86 16.85 13.40
N PRO A 218 24.14 17.45 14.56
CA PRO A 218 24.84 16.77 15.65
C PRO A 218 24.05 15.54 16.16
N GLU A 219 24.77 14.49 16.55
CA GLU A 219 24.16 13.26 17.08
C GLU A 219 23.25 13.53 18.32
N ARG A 220 23.58 14.52 19.13
CA ARG A 220 22.79 14.91 20.31
C ARG A 220 21.36 15.36 19.98
N ASP A 221 21.11 15.79 18.76
CA ASP A 221 19.80 16.26 18.29
C ASP A 221 18.91 15.13 17.75
N ILE A 222 19.44 13.90 17.76
CA ILE A 222 18.79 12.71 17.21
C ILE A 222 18.50 11.70 18.33
N THR A 223 17.26 11.22 18.42
CA THR A 223 16.86 10.13 19.30
C THR A 223 16.35 8.96 18.50
N ILE A 224 16.87 7.74 18.76
CA ILE A 224 16.23 6.50 18.34
C ILE A 224 15.40 6.00 19.52
N VAL A 225 14.09 5.83 19.28
CA VAL A 225 13.18 5.26 20.27
C VAL A 225 13.25 3.74 20.21
N GLU A 226 13.43 3.10 21.34
CA GLU A 226 13.41 1.66 21.50
C GLU A 226 12.12 1.21 22.20
N GLY A 227 11.64 0.01 21.88
CA GLY A 227 10.39 -0.55 22.41
C GLY A 227 10.26 -2.02 22.07
N GLY A 228 9.05 -2.58 22.19
CA GLY A 228 8.80 -3.99 21.95
C GLY A 228 9.30 -4.89 23.07
N PHE A 229 9.65 -4.35 24.21
CA PHE A 229 10.31 -5.07 25.29
C PHE A 229 9.49 -6.23 25.83
N GLU A 230 8.16 -6.15 25.80
CA GLU A 230 7.27 -7.25 26.25
C GLU A 230 7.34 -8.48 25.36
N LYS A 231 7.61 -8.29 24.07
CA LYS A 231 7.74 -9.35 23.08
C LYS A 231 9.14 -9.97 23.05
N MET A 232 10.15 -9.27 23.59
CA MET A 232 11.53 -9.75 23.63
C MET A 232 11.69 -10.95 24.56
N LYS A 233 12.61 -11.86 24.20
CA LYS A 233 13.06 -12.92 25.12
C LYS A 233 13.95 -12.34 26.21
N LYS A 234 14.14 -13.11 27.29
CA LYS A 234 14.98 -12.65 28.41
C LYS A 234 16.41 -12.33 27.96
N GLU A 235 16.98 -13.16 27.12
CA GLU A 235 18.33 -13.02 26.56
C GLU A 235 18.50 -11.75 25.71
N GLU A 236 17.46 -11.39 24.97
CA GLU A 236 17.41 -10.17 24.16
C GLU A 236 17.36 -8.91 25.04
N LEU A 237 16.57 -8.96 26.13
CA LEU A 237 16.51 -7.87 27.12
C LEU A 237 17.85 -7.72 27.86
N GLU A 238 18.47 -8.81 28.27
CA GLU A 238 19.79 -8.81 28.88
C GLU A 238 20.82 -8.16 27.95
N THR A 239 20.79 -8.55 26.66
CA THR A 239 21.69 -7.95 25.63
C THR A 239 21.43 -6.46 25.44
N PHE A 240 20.16 -6.03 25.37
CA PHE A 240 19.78 -4.63 25.25
C PHE A 240 20.26 -3.79 26.44
N LEU A 241 20.16 -4.32 27.64
CA LEU A 241 20.57 -3.67 28.86
C LEU A 241 22.09 -3.70 29.09
N GLY A 242 22.81 -4.55 28.34
CA GLY A 242 24.25 -4.75 28.46
C GLY A 242 24.63 -5.78 29.51
N TYR A 243 23.71 -6.62 29.93
CA TYR A 243 24.00 -7.72 30.84
C TYR A 243 24.56 -8.94 30.11
N PRO A 244 25.41 -9.75 30.75
CA PRO A 244 25.83 -11.03 30.19
C PRO A 244 24.65 -11.97 30.07
N VAL A 245 24.43 -12.53 28.87
CA VAL A 245 23.29 -13.40 28.54
C VAL A 245 23.21 -14.60 29.47
N GLY A 246 22.05 -14.82 30.08
CA GLY A 246 21.78 -15.94 30.97
C GLY A 246 22.44 -15.84 32.36
N LYS A 247 23.12 -14.74 32.70
CA LYS A 247 23.80 -14.58 33.99
C LYS A 247 23.09 -13.67 34.97
N THR A 248 22.10 -12.87 34.53
CA THR A 248 21.34 -12.03 35.47
C THR A 248 20.33 -12.82 36.27
N LYS A 249 20.19 -12.48 37.57
CA LYS A 249 19.16 -13.04 38.45
C LYS A 249 17.81 -12.35 38.32
N MET A 250 17.74 -11.26 37.57
CA MET A 250 16.50 -10.48 37.37
C MET A 250 15.45 -11.32 36.64
N LYS A 251 14.20 -11.15 37.05
CA LYS A 251 13.06 -11.71 36.32
C LYS A 251 12.82 -10.95 35.03
N LYS A 252 12.17 -11.60 34.06
CA LYS A 252 11.84 -10.95 32.79
C LYS A 252 11.07 -9.64 32.98
N ALA A 253 10.13 -9.57 33.92
CA ALA A 253 9.35 -8.36 34.20
C ALA A 253 10.21 -7.20 34.69
N GLU A 254 11.24 -7.46 35.50
CA GLU A 254 12.17 -6.44 36.00
C GLU A 254 13.06 -5.91 34.88
N LEU A 255 13.53 -6.79 34.00
CA LEU A 255 14.28 -6.42 32.80
C LEU A 255 13.43 -5.57 31.84
N ILE A 256 12.14 -5.90 31.66
CA ILE A 256 11.23 -5.11 30.84
C ILE A 256 11.08 -3.70 31.45
N GLN A 257 10.90 -3.58 32.75
CA GLN A 257 10.76 -2.29 33.41
C GLN A 257 12.02 -1.43 33.23
N GLU A 258 13.19 -2.00 33.43
CA GLU A 258 14.47 -1.32 33.22
C GLU A 258 14.70 -0.94 31.75
N ALA A 259 14.32 -1.83 30.82
CA ALA A 259 14.39 -1.57 29.39
C ALA A 259 13.44 -0.42 28.96
N LYS A 260 12.23 -0.38 29.51
CA LYS A 260 11.29 0.73 29.29
C LYS A 260 11.86 2.06 29.79
N GLU A 261 12.53 2.07 30.93
CA GLU A 261 13.19 3.28 31.45
C GLU A 261 14.38 3.71 30.58
N LYS A 262 15.21 2.76 30.14
CA LYS A 262 16.34 3.02 29.26
C LYS A 262 15.92 3.44 27.86
N GLY A 263 14.85 2.83 27.32
CA GLY A 263 14.26 3.16 26.01
C GLY A 263 13.34 4.38 26.02
N LYS A 264 13.27 5.11 27.12
CA LYS A 264 12.35 6.22 27.35
C LYS A 264 12.39 7.24 26.22
N TRP A 265 11.21 7.67 25.79
CA TRP A 265 11.03 8.73 24.82
C TRP A 265 11.80 10.00 25.22
N ARG A 266 12.61 10.53 24.29
CA ARG A 266 13.34 11.79 24.48
C ARG A 266 12.92 12.79 23.41
N GLU A 267 12.62 14.00 23.79
CA GLU A 267 12.14 15.07 22.92
C GLU A 267 13.33 15.84 22.28
N ASN A 268 14.09 15.18 21.42
CA ASN A 268 15.07 15.86 20.57
C ASN A 268 14.41 16.38 19.28
N ARG A 269 15.12 17.20 18.51
CA ARG A 269 14.59 17.73 17.25
C ARG A 269 14.22 16.63 16.28
N PHE A 270 15.02 15.57 16.17
CA PHE A 270 14.79 14.42 15.32
C PHE A 270 14.55 13.18 16.17
N VAL A 271 13.39 12.56 15.99
CA VAL A 271 13.00 11.33 16.69
C VAL A 271 12.70 10.25 15.66
N ILE A 272 13.41 9.14 15.77
CA ILE A 272 13.28 7.98 14.88
C ILE A 272 12.61 6.84 15.64
N VAL A 273 11.51 6.31 15.10
CA VAL A 273 10.74 5.21 15.68
C VAL A 273 10.38 4.20 14.59
N ASN A 274 10.27 2.92 14.93
CA ASN A 274 9.82 1.91 13.98
C ASN A 274 8.33 1.58 14.11
N TYR A 275 7.77 1.06 13.03
CA TYR A 275 6.34 0.74 12.94
C TYR A 275 5.83 -0.19 14.04
N ASP A 276 6.65 -1.16 14.47
CA ASP A 276 6.21 -2.27 15.32
C ASP A 276 6.01 -1.90 16.79
N ILE A 277 6.45 -0.69 17.17
CA ILE A 277 6.34 -0.17 18.54
C ILE A 277 5.49 1.10 18.63
N LEU A 278 4.85 1.52 17.53
CA LEU A 278 4.05 2.76 17.52
C LEU A 278 2.90 2.74 18.52
N ASP A 279 2.29 1.58 18.70
CA ASP A 279 1.17 1.36 19.63
C ASP A 279 1.58 1.51 21.10
N GLU A 280 2.84 1.31 21.45
CA GLU A 280 3.35 1.52 22.81
C GLU A 280 3.35 3.01 23.23
N PHE A 281 3.36 3.93 22.27
CA PHE A 281 3.48 5.36 22.46
C PHE A 281 2.23 6.15 22.07
N TYR A 282 1.11 5.47 21.76
CA TYR A 282 -0.12 6.08 21.27
C TYR A 282 -1.35 5.57 22.02
N ASP A 283 -2.15 6.50 22.57
CA ASP A 283 -3.42 6.19 23.23
C ASP A 283 -4.57 6.18 22.21
N PHE A 284 -5.16 4.99 22.00
CA PHE A 284 -6.29 4.74 21.09
C PHE A 284 -7.65 5.17 21.68
N SER A 285 -7.70 5.70 22.87
CA SER A 285 -8.95 6.10 23.52
C SER A 285 -9.69 7.13 22.67
N ARG A 286 -11.01 6.98 22.63
CA ARG A 286 -11.87 7.96 21.94
C ARG A 286 -11.96 9.24 22.78
N ALA A 287 -11.89 10.38 22.13
CA ALA A 287 -11.87 11.69 22.77
C ALA A 287 -12.96 12.57 22.15
N TYR A 288 -14.01 12.83 22.91
CA TYR A 288 -15.16 13.62 22.48
C TYR A 288 -15.22 15.02 23.15
N THR A 289 -14.61 15.17 24.32
CA THR A 289 -14.51 16.44 25.05
C THR A 289 -13.08 16.97 25.04
N GLU A 290 -12.88 18.24 25.30
CA GLU A 290 -11.54 18.84 25.39
C GLU A 290 -10.68 18.16 26.47
N GLU A 291 -11.27 17.79 27.62
CA GLU A 291 -10.58 17.07 28.69
C GLU A 291 -10.11 15.68 28.22
N SER A 292 -10.98 14.95 27.46
CA SER A 292 -10.60 13.64 26.93
C SER A 292 -9.56 13.74 25.81
N LYS A 293 -9.58 14.80 25.00
CA LYS A 293 -8.53 15.09 24.00
C LYS A 293 -7.20 15.37 24.68
N GLN A 294 -7.21 16.20 25.73
CA GLN A 294 -6.00 16.51 26.50
C GLN A 294 -5.42 15.25 27.15
N ARG A 295 -6.27 14.39 27.74
CA ARG A 295 -5.84 13.12 28.32
C ARG A 295 -5.19 12.20 27.28
N VAL A 296 -5.77 12.07 26.09
CA VAL A 296 -5.18 11.28 24.98
C VAL A 296 -3.83 11.87 24.56
N LEU A 297 -3.72 13.18 24.49
CA LEU A 297 -2.46 13.87 24.20
C LEU A 297 -1.40 13.58 25.27
N ASP A 298 -1.77 13.67 26.55
CA ASP A 298 -0.83 13.45 27.67
C ASP A 298 -0.37 11.98 27.75
N ASN A 299 -1.25 11.04 27.42
CA ASN A 299 -0.95 9.61 27.42
C ASN A 299 -0.23 9.13 26.14
N SER A 300 -0.09 10.00 25.13
CA SER A 300 0.52 9.66 23.85
C SER A 300 1.81 10.47 23.63
N PRO A 301 2.97 10.01 24.09
CA PRO A 301 4.24 10.73 23.90
C PRO A 301 4.50 11.08 22.44
N ILE A 302 4.17 10.18 21.51
CA ILE A 302 4.35 10.38 20.07
C ILE A 302 3.43 11.49 19.54
N LEU A 303 2.17 11.54 19.98
CA LEU A 303 1.22 12.55 19.57
C LEU A 303 1.64 13.92 20.12
N LYS A 304 2.02 13.97 21.40
CA LYS A 304 2.51 15.19 22.08
C LYS A 304 3.75 15.76 21.40
N TYR A 305 4.67 14.89 20.98
CA TYR A 305 5.90 15.28 20.31
C TYR A 305 5.65 15.98 18.97
N ILE A 306 4.74 15.43 18.16
CA ILE A 306 4.45 15.95 16.81
C ILE A 306 3.39 17.08 16.84
N HIS A 307 2.69 17.29 17.95
CA HIS A 307 1.72 18.37 18.15
C HIS A 307 2.41 19.68 18.53
N LYS A 308 3.36 20.15 17.71
CA LYS A 308 4.10 21.40 17.87
C LYS A 308 3.82 22.35 16.71
N LYS A 309 4.08 23.64 16.89
CA LYS A 309 3.74 24.67 15.90
C LYS A 309 4.43 24.46 14.53
N LYS A 310 5.66 23.96 14.53
CA LYS A 310 6.40 23.63 13.31
C LYS A 310 6.84 22.18 13.40
N SER A 311 6.04 21.28 12.87
CA SER A 311 6.33 19.86 12.96
C SER A 311 6.28 19.16 11.61
N CYS A 312 7.13 18.15 11.45
CA CYS A 312 7.21 17.34 10.26
C CYS A 312 7.09 15.85 10.61
N LEU A 313 6.19 15.16 9.92
CA LEU A 313 6.05 13.72 9.97
C LEU A 313 6.63 13.11 8.69
N ILE A 314 7.66 12.31 8.83
CA ILE A 314 8.26 11.51 7.75
C ILE A 314 7.91 10.05 7.96
N VAL A 315 7.34 9.41 6.95
CA VAL A 315 6.98 7.99 6.97
C VAL A 315 7.68 7.28 5.83
N ASP A 316 8.72 6.55 6.17
CA ASP A 316 9.53 5.80 5.20
C ASP A 316 8.97 4.39 4.98
N GLU A 317 9.08 3.89 3.75
CA GLU A 317 8.43 2.64 3.29
C GLU A 317 6.91 2.66 3.52
N ALA A 318 6.28 3.77 3.11
CA ALA A 318 4.85 4.04 3.32
C ALA A 318 3.92 2.99 2.68
N HIS A 319 4.38 2.16 1.73
CA HIS A 319 3.62 1.03 1.19
C HIS A 319 3.18 0.03 2.29
N ARG A 320 3.86 0.00 3.44
CA ARG A 320 3.45 -0.79 4.62
C ARG A 320 2.14 -0.33 5.26
N LEU A 321 1.59 0.80 4.80
CA LEU A 321 0.32 1.37 5.23
C LEU A 321 -0.84 1.01 4.29
N SER A 322 -0.67 0.03 3.43
CA SER A 322 -1.69 -0.43 2.47
C SER A 322 -2.93 -1.11 3.08
N ASN A 323 -3.04 -1.16 4.41
CA ASN A 323 -4.17 -1.74 5.13
C ASN A 323 -4.64 -0.84 6.27
N ASN A 324 -5.82 -0.22 6.11
CA ASN A 324 -6.42 0.68 7.10
C ASN A 324 -6.86 0.02 8.41
N LYS A 325 -6.97 -1.31 8.44
CA LYS A 325 -7.31 -2.07 9.66
C LYS A 325 -6.08 -2.28 10.56
N SER A 326 -4.87 -2.13 10.03
CA SER A 326 -3.63 -2.33 10.80
C SER A 326 -3.45 -1.25 11.88
N GLN A 327 -2.86 -1.63 13.02
CA GLN A 327 -2.59 -0.68 14.09
C GLN A 327 -1.66 0.44 13.64
N ARG A 328 -0.62 0.11 12.87
CA ARG A 328 0.33 1.10 12.32
C ARG A 328 -0.37 2.19 11.48
N TYR A 329 -1.32 1.80 10.62
CA TYR A 329 -2.11 2.75 9.84
C TYR A 329 -2.94 3.67 10.74
N LYS A 330 -3.64 3.10 11.73
CA LYS A 330 -4.50 3.85 12.66
C LYS A 330 -3.71 4.87 13.49
N VAL A 331 -2.50 4.50 13.94
CA VAL A 331 -1.62 5.45 14.65
C VAL A 331 -1.23 6.60 13.74
N ILE A 332 -0.70 6.31 12.54
CA ILE A 332 -0.26 7.35 11.62
C ILE A 332 -1.42 8.26 11.20
N GLN A 333 -2.57 7.69 10.88
CA GLN A 333 -3.78 8.48 10.61
C GLN A 333 -4.18 9.35 11.81
N GLY A 334 -4.08 8.80 13.02
CA GLY A 334 -4.33 9.54 14.26
C GLY A 334 -3.33 10.69 14.47
N LEU A 335 -2.05 10.47 14.18
CA LEU A 335 -1.04 11.53 14.25
C LEU A 335 -1.37 12.66 13.27
N ILE A 336 -1.69 12.31 12.03
CA ILE A 336 -2.02 13.31 11.00
C ILE A 336 -3.30 14.08 11.37
N LYS A 337 -4.38 13.38 11.78
CA LYS A 337 -5.67 14.02 12.08
C LYS A 337 -5.70 14.78 13.39
N LYS A 338 -5.07 14.26 14.45
CA LYS A 338 -5.13 14.87 15.79
C LYS A 338 -4.04 15.91 16.04
N ALA A 339 -2.82 15.66 15.56
CA ALA A 339 -1.71 16.59 15.74
C ALA A 339 -1.63 17.63 14.61
N ASN A 340 -2.12 17.29 13.43
CA ASN A 340 -2.10 18.13 12.23
C ASN A 340 -0.71 18.75 11.97
N PRO A 341 0.34 17.93 11.74
CA PRO A 341 1.68 18.46 11.52
C PRO A 341 1.74 19.34 10.28
N ASP A 342 2.63 20.35 10.29
CA ASP A 342 2.79 21.30 9.18
C ASP A 342 3.17 20.61 7.88
N SER A 343 3.99 19.54 7.99
CA SER A 343 4.39 18.77 6.83
C SER A 343 4.27 17.27 7.09
N VAL A 344 3.83 16.54 6.07
CA VAL A 344 3.73 15.07 6.04
C VAL A 344 4.38 14.56 4.77
N PHE A 345 5.52 13.92 4.90
CA PHE A 345 6.25 13.32 3.78
C PHE A 345 6.17 11.80 3.86
N LEU A 346 5.46 11.22 2.91
CA LEU A 346 5.34 9.76 2.77
C LEU A 346 6.32 9.29 1.70
N ALA A 347 7.24 8.41 2.04
CA ALA A 347 8.25 7.92 1.11
C ALA A 347 8.11 6.42 0.86
N THR A 348 8.23 6.02 -0.41
CA THR A 348 8.26 4.61 -0.79
C THR A 348 8.89 4.42 -2.16
N GLY A 349 9.68 3.38 -2.36
CA GLY A 349 10.16 2.98 -3.70
C GLY A 349 9.15 2.15 -4.47
N THR A 350 8.12 1.64 -3.79
CA THR A 350 7.10 0.74 -4.36
C THR A 350 5.70 1.20 -3.92
N PRO A 351 5.18 2.31 -4.47
CA PRO A 351 3.88 2.88 -4.06
C PRO A 351 2.70 1.94 -4.35
N ILE A 352 2.85 1.08 -5.34
CA ILE A 352 1.90 0.02 -5.70
C ILE A 352 2.64 -1.31 -5.60
N THR A 353 2.20 -2.16 -4.68
CA THR A 353 2.80 -3.48 -4.47
C THR A 353 2.03 -4.59 -5.20
N ASN A 354 0.73 -4.48 -5.31
CA ASN A 354 -0.14 -5.47 -5.95
C ASN A 354 -1.13 -4.86 -6.96
N ASN A 355 -1.85 -3.82 -6.56
CA ASN A 355 -2.85 -3.14 -7.37
C ASN A 355 -2.98 -1.66 -6.93
N PRO A 356 -3.67 -0.80 -7.70
CA PRO A 356 -3.82 0.62 -7.38
C PRO A 356 -4.49 0.90 -6.02
N LEU A 357 -5.24 -0.07 -5.45
CA LEU A 357 -5.86 0.08 -4.13
C LEU A 357 -4.80 0.29 -3.02
N ASN A 358 -3.58 -0.22 -3.21
CA ASN A 358 -2.50 0.03 -2.25
C ASN A 358 -2.17 1.53 -2.17
N LEU A 359 -2.19 2.22 -3.30
CA LEU A 359 -1.94 3.66 -3.37
C LEU A 359 -3.09 4.47 -2.74
N PHE A 360 -4.34 3.98 -2.84
CA PHE A 360 -5.50 4.61 -2.19
C PHE A 360 -5.24 4.91 -0.71
N TYR A 361 -4.76 3.92 0.04
CA TYR A 361 -4.55 4.09 1.48
C TYR A 361 -3.47 5.11 1.81
N ILE A 362 -2.43 5.18 1.00
CA ILE A 362 -1.32 6.14 1.18
C ILE A 362 -1.80 7.55 0.85
N LEU A 363 -2.51 7.72 -0.26
CA LEU A 363 -3.12 9.00 -0.66
C LEU A 363 -4.15 9.49 0.37
N HIS A 364 -4.93 8.57 0.93
CA HIS A 364 -5.96 8.91 1.93
C HIS A 364 -5.35 9.50 3.22
N LEU A 365 -4.10 9.16 3.55
CA LEU A 365 -3.40 9.74 4.70
C LEU A 365 -3.06 11.22 4.53
N ILE A 366 -2.81 11.65 3.31
CA ILE A 366 -2.53 13.07 2.99
C ILE A 366 -3.79 13.83 2.54
N GLU A 367 -4.96 13.26 2.80
CA GLU A 367 -6.28 13.85 2.52
C GLU A 367 -6.48 14.21 1.04
N ASN A 368 -5.98 13.38 0.14
CA ASN A 368 -6.19 13.57 -1.28
C ASN A 368 -7.67 13.33 -1.65
N GLN A 369 -8.21 14.21 -2.48
CA GLN A 369 -9.61 14.20 -2.87
C GLN A 369 -9.98 13.02 -3.77
N VAL A 370 -9.02 12.45 -4.51
CA VAL A 370 -9.19 11.22 -5.32
C VAL A 370 -9.58 10.02 -4.44
N THR A 371 -9.32 10.08 -3.14
CA THR A 371 -9.62 9.01 -2.17
C THR A 371 -10.79 9.33 -1.25
N CYS A 372 -11.72 10.18 -1.67
CA CYS A 372 -12.90 10.50 -0.88
C CYS A 372 -13.82 9.31 -0.69
N ASP A 373 -13.98 8.50 -1.74
CA ASP A 373 -14.80 7.30 -1.74
C ASP A 373 -14.00 6.09 -2.23
N MET A 374 -13.94 5.05 -1.40
CA MET A 374 -13.16 3.84 -1.70
C MET A 374 -13.79 3.01 -2.81
N ASP A 375 -15.09 2.90 -2.85
CA ASP A 375 -15.77 2.09 -3.85
C ASP A 375 -15.71 2.78 -5.21
N ALA A 376 -15.81 4.10 -5.20
CA ALA A 376 -15.54 4.94 -6.35
C ALA A 376 -14.14 4.71 -6.92
N TYR A 377 -13.14 4.78 -6.07
CA TYR A 377 -11.76 4.53 -6.46
C TYR A 377 -11.53 3.12 -7.02
N LYS A 378 -12.11 2.10 -6.36
CA LYS A 378 -12.00 0.70 -6.81
C LYS A 378 -12.56 0.51 -8.22
N TYR A 379 -13.75 1.06 -8.46
CA TYR A 379 -14.38 0.98 -9.78
C TYR A 379 -13.54 1.68 -10.85
N ARG A 380 -13.06 2.88 -10.55
CA ARG A 380 -12.38 3.69 -11.55
C ARG A 380 -10.98 3.19 -11.86
N TYR A 381 -10.24 2.77 -10.82
CA TYR A 381 -8.81 2.51 -10.94
C TYR A 381 -8.39 1.07 -10.69
N CYS A 382 -9.28 0.21 -10.20
CA CYS A 382 -8.92 -1.15 -9.78
C CYS A 382 -9.66 -2.27 -10.52
N GLU A 383 -10.34 -1.98 -11.64
CA GLU A 383 -11.16 -2.97 -12.37
C GLU A 383 -12.04 -3.79 -11.43
N ALA A 384 -12.75 -3.11 -10.54
CA ALA A 384 -13.46 -3.77 -9.47
C ALA A 384 -14.74 -4.44 -9.97
N GLU A 385 -15.00 -5.63 -9.44
CA GLU A 385 -16.21 -6.40 -9.68
C GLU A 385 -17.03 -6.55 -8.41
N LEU A 386 -18.37 -6.58 -8.57
CA LEU A 386 -19.28 -6.92 -7.50
C LEU A 386 -19.28 -8.43 -7.29
N ILE A 387 -18.81 -8.86 -6.14
CA ILE A 387 -18.86 -10.26 -5.72
C ILE A 387 -19.73 -10.39 -4.47
N TYR A 388 -20.28 -11.57 -4.24
CA TYR A 388 -20.97 -11.84 -2.96
C TYR A 388 -19.97 -11.77 -1.80
N LYS A 389 -20.42 -11.23 -0.68
CA LYS A 389 -19.63 -11.36 0.55
C LYS A 389 -19.46 -12.84 0.90
N PRO A 390 -18.33 -13.23 1.50
CA PRO A 390 -18.09 -14.62 1.91
C PRO A 390 -19.28 -15.18 2.72
N GLY A 391 -19.75 -16.37 2.34
CA GLY A 391 -20.87 -17.05 2.99
C GLY A 391 -22.27 -16.57 2.61
N GLU A 392 -22.45 -15.36 2.06
CA GLU A 392 -23.77 -14.83 1.72
C GLU A 392 -24.45 -15.63 0.60
N TYR A 393 -23.71 -16.05 -0.42
CA TYR A 393 -24.28 -16.90 -1.49
C TYR A 393 -24.83 -18.22 -0.93
N ASP A 394 -24.05 -18.91 -0.11
CA ASP A 394 -24.45 -20.20 0.47
C ASP A 394 -25.59 -20.05 1.48
N LYS A 395 -25.54 -19.02 2.30
CA LYS A 395 -26.62 -18.69 3.24
C LYS A 395 -27.95 -18.53 2.53
N TRP A 396 -28.02 -17.69 1.50
CA TRP A 396 -29.27 -17.44 0.78
C TRP A 396 -29.67 -18.58 -0.15
N LYS A 397 -28.72 -19.35 -0.66
CA LYS A 397 -28.96 -20.62 -1.35
C LYS A 397 -29.67 -21.62 -0.43
N ILE A 398 -29.17 -21.80 0.78
CA ILE A 398 -29.79 -22.71 1.79
C ILE A 398 -31.16 -22.19 2.19
N ASP A 399 -31.32 -20.88 2.37
CA ASP A 399 -32.61 -20.28 2.71
C ASP A 399 -33.66 -20.50 1.61
N PHE A 400 -33.28 -20.33 0.34
CA PHE A 400 -34.12 -20.65 -0.80
C PHE A 400 -34.58 -22.12 -0.83
N LEU A 401 -33.60 -23.03 -0.72
CA LEU A 401 -33.86 -24.48 -0.71
C LEU A 401 -34.73 -24.89 0.46
N PHE A 402 -34.51 -24.31 1.64
CA PHE A 402 -35.34 -24.52 2.82
C PHE A 402 -36.78 -24.06 2.58
N GLY A 403 -36.97 -22.86 2.04
CA GLY A 403 -38.27 -22.31 1.68
C GLY A 403 -39.03 -23.18 0.67
N ARG A 404 -38.32 -23.74 -0.31
CA ARG A 404 -38.87 -24.68 -1.30
C ARG A 404 -39.31 -25.98 -0.63
N GLN A 405 -38.45 -26.62 0.14
CA GLN A 405 -38.76 -27.89 0.83
C GLN A 405 -39.89 -27.72 1.88
N LEU A 406 -39.96 -26.56 2.53
CA LEU A 406 -41.04 -26.26 3.46
C LEU A 406 -42.40 -26.12 2.76
N LYS A 407 -42.44 -25.59 1.54
CA LYS A 407 -43.67 -25.53 0.70
C LYS A 407 -44.15 -26.92 0.31
N GLU A 408 -43.23 -27.82 0.00
CA GLU A 408 -43.53 -29.22 -0.36
C GLU A 408 -44.01 -30.04 0.87
N ASN A 409 -43.43 -29.75 2.06
CA ASN A 409 -43.69 -30.50 3.29
C ASN A 409 -44.02 -29.56 4.48
N PRO A 410 -45.19 -28.92 4.51
CA PRO A 410 -45.48 -27.85 5.49
C PRO A 410 -45.65 -28.31 6.95
N LEU A 411 -45.70 -29.62 7.21
CA LEU A 411 -45.92 -30.19 8.56
C LEU A 411 -44.63 -30.75 9.18
N VAL A 412 -43.50 -30.60 8.52
CA VAL A 412 -42.19 -31.10 8.99
C VAL A 412 -41.65 -30.18 10.10
N ASP A 413 -40.90 -30.76 11.04
CA ASP A 413 -40.14 -29.96 12.01
C ASP A 413 -39.07 -29.12 11.30
N GLN A 414 -39.17 -27.82 11.49
CA GLN A 414 -38.29 -26.87 10.77
C GLN A 414 -36.82 -27.04 11.12
N LYS A 415 -36.46 -27.50 12.33
CA LYS A 415 -35.06 -27.72 12.72
C LYS A 415 -34.49 -28.95 12.03
N GLU A 416 -35.29 -30.03 11.95
CA GLU A 416 -34.87 -31.22 11.22
C GLU A 416 -34.78 -30.96 9.74
N LEU A 417 -35.73 -30.16 9.15
CA LEU A 417 -35.69 -29.76 7.77
C LEU A 417 -34.45 -28.89 7.45
N MET A 418 -34.12 -27.93 8.29
CA MET A 418 -32.93 -27.08 8.11
C MET A 418 -31.64 -27.91 8.14
N LYS A 419 -31.57 -28.87 9.03
CA LYS A 419 -30.44 -29.81 9.10
C LYS A 419 -30.33 -30.64 7.82
N TYR A 420 -31.45 -31.19 7.36
CA TYR A 420 -31.51 -31.95 6.10
C TYR A 420 -31.07 -31.13 4.91
N VAL A 421 -31.57 -29.88 4.75
CA VAL A 421 -31.20 -28.99 3.64
C VAL A 421 -29.71 -28.66 3.68
N ASN A 422 -29.12 -28.36 4.86
CA ASN A 422 -27.68 -28.11 4.97
C ASN A 422 -26.85 -29.30 4.55
N GLU A 423 -27.22 -30.52 4.98
CA GLU A 423 -26.48 -31.74 4.66
C GLU A 423 -26.62 -32.15 3.18
N ASN A 424 -27.75 -31.81 2.53
CA ASN A 424 -28.07 -32.26 1.17
C ASN A 424 -28.12 -31.10 0.14
N ALA A 425 -27.63 -29.91 0.45
CA ALA A 425 -27.78 -28.74 -0.41
C ALA A 425 -27.29 -28.94 -1.85
N LYS A 426 -26.17 -29.65 -2.04
CA LYS A 426 -25.64 -29.95 -3.37
C LYS A 426 -26.60 -30.82 -4.20
N GLN A 427 -27.15 -31.85 -3.60
CA GLN A 427 -28.12 -32.74 -4.25
C GLN A 427 -29.39 -31.98 -4.60
N LEU A 428 -29.94 -31.23 -3.65
CA LEU A 428 -31.17 -30.44 -3.82
C LEU A 428 -31.03 -29.40 -4.95
N VAL A 429 -29.86 -28.79 -5.14
CA VAL A 429 -29.59 -27.91 -6.28
C VAL A 429 -29.61 -28.69 -7.61
N CYS A 430 -29.08 -29.91 -7.64
CA CYS A 430 -29.12 -30.75 -8.85
C CYS A 430 -30.55 -31.21 -9.22
N GLU A 431 -31.47 -31.22 -8.26
CA GLU A 431 -32.87 -31.59 -8.46
C GLU A 431 -33.75 -30.40 -8.94
N LEU A 432 -33.22 -29.19 -8.97
CA LEU A 432 -33.92 -28.01 -9.47
C LEU A 432 -34.11 -28.09 -10.98
N THR A 433 -35.27 -27.72 -11.45
CA THR A 433 -35.51 -27.42 -12.86
C THR A 433 -34.74 -26.15 -13.28
N SER A 434 -34.62 -25.91 -14.59
CA SER A 434 -33.94 -24.72 -15.11
C SER A 434 -34.59 -23.43 -14.56
N ASP A 435 -35.90 -23.37 -14.54
CA ASP A 435 -36.67 -22.21 -14.06
C ASP A 435 -36.46 -21.99 -12.56
N GLU A 436 -36.51 -23.06 -11.75
CA GLU A 436 -36.29 -23.00 -10.30
C GLU A 436 -34.84 -22.60 -9.97
N TYR A 437 -33.89 -23.02 -10.81
CA TYR A 437 -32.48 -22.61 -10.66
C TYR A 437 -32.30 -21.10 -10.93
N ASP A 438 -32.98 -20.58 -11.94
CA ASP A 438 -32.98 -19.15 -12.24
C ASP A 438 -33.72 -18.33 -11.17
N GLU A 439 -34.82 -18.86 -10.62
CA GLU A 439 -35.50 -18.28 -9.43
C GLU A 439 -34.56 -18.23 -8.21
N MET A 440 -33.82 -19.30 -7.94
CA MET A 440 -32.84 -19.35 -6.86
C MET A 440 -31.74 -18.31 -7.07
N ARG A 441 -31.20 -18.19 -8.28
CA ARG A 441 -30.19 -17.17 -8.59
C ARG A 441 -30.71 -15.76 -8.40
N THR A 442 -31.92 -15.49 -8.84
CA THR A 442 -32.57 -14.20 -8.66
C THR A 442 -32.78 -13.90 -7.18
N TYR A 443 -33.29 -14.88 -6.43
CA TYR A 443 -33.47 -14.75 -4.99
C TYR A 443 -32.15 -14.43 -4.25
N ILE A 444 -31.07 -15.14 -4.57
CA ILE A 444 -29.75 -14.88 -4.00
C ILE A 444 -29.27 -13.48 -4.38
N ASN A 445 -29.45 -13.09 -5.65
CA ASN A 445 -29.04 -11.76 -6.13
C ASN A 445 -29.73 -10.60 -5.39
N ASP A 446 -30.99 -10.80 -5.02
CA ASP A 446 -31.81 -9.78 -4.36
C ASP A 446 -31.54 -9.66 -2.85
N HIS A 447 -31.09 -10.74 -2.22
CA HIS A 447 -30.94 -10.82 -0.77
C HIS A 447 -29.49 -10.80 -0.30
N ALA A 448 -28.57 -11.38 -1.09
CA ALA A 448 -27.20 -11.52 -0.67
C ALA A 448 -26.43 -10.19 -0.72
N ASP A 449 -25.73 -9.90 0.37
CA ASP A 449 -24.81 -8.77 0.44
C ASP A 449 -23.66 -8.96 -0.55
N LYS A 450 -23.34 -7.89 -1.27
CA LYS A 450 -22.21 -7.83 -2.20
C LYS A 450 -21.16 -6.86 -1.73
N LEU A 451 -19.93 -7.09 -2.16
CA LEU A 451 -18.80 -6.19 -1.97
C LEU A 451 -18.05 -5.99 -3.27
N LEU A 452 -17.39 -4.85 -3.38
CA LEU A 452 -16.49 -4.56 -4.48
C LEU A 452 -15.10 -5.15 -4.23
N LYS A 453 -14.70 -6.08 -5.10
CA LYS A 453 -13.36 -6.66 -5.10
C LYS A 453 -12.54 -6.02 -6.21
N ALA A 454 -11.39 -5.45 -5.85
CA ALA A 454 -10.42 -4.96 -6.81
C ALA A 454 -9.70 -6.15 -7.47
N ASN A 455 -9.76 -6.23 -8.80
CA ASN A 455 -9.21 -7.36 -9.58
C ASN A 455 -8.04 -6.98 -10.47
N GLY A 456 -7.90 -5.69 -10.81
CA GLY A 456 -6.90 -5.24 -11.77
C GLY A 456 -6.54 -3.77 -11.63
N ALA A 457 -6.32 -3.12 -12.76
CA ALA A 457 -5.96 -1.71 -12.84
C ALA A 457 -6.51 -1.08 -14.13
N SER A 458 -7.13 0.07 -14.00
CA SER A 458 -7.75 0.84 -15.08
C SER A 458 -7.49 2.34 -14.90
N ASN A 459 -7.60 3.11 -15.99
CA ASN A 459 -7.49 4.58 -16.00
C ASN A 459 -6.26 5.13 -15.24
N LEU A 460 -5.13 4.43 -15.36
CA LEU A 460 -3.93 4.74 -14.58
C LEU A 460 -3.29 6.08 -14.96
N ASP A 461 -3.39 6.47 -16.23
CA ASP A 461 -2.88 7.76 -16.71
C ASP A 461 -3.67 8.92 -16.10
N GLU A 462 -5.01 8.78 -16.00
CA GLU A 462 -5.85 9.74 -15.30
C GLU A 462 -5.49 9.79 -13.80
N LEU A 463 -5.34 8.64 -13.15
CA LEU A 463 -4.95 8.61 -11.74
C LEU A 463 -3.63 9.34 -11.52
N LYS A 464 -2.64 9.09 -12.37
CA LYS A 464 -1.32 9.72 -12.34
C LYS A 464 -1.42 11.24 -12.52
N GLU A 465 -2.21 11.69 -13.48
CA GLU A 465 -2.46 13.11 -13.70
C GLU A 465 -3.14 13.77 -12.50
N CYS A 466 -4.17 13.12 -11.93
CA CYS A 466 -4.88 13.60 -10.74
C CYS A 466 -4.01 13.73 -9.49
N ILE A 467 -2.96 12.92 -9.35
CA ILE A 467 -2.08 12.94 -8.17
C ILE A 467 -0.73 13.60 -8.42
N SER A 468 -0.41 14.00 -9.66
CA SER A 468 0.90 14.52 -10.06
C SER A 468 1.41 15.68 -9.20
N HIS A 469 0.52 16.52 -8.69
CA HIS A 469 0.84 17.65 -7.83
C HIS A 469 1.26 17.27 -6.40
N LEU A 470 0.93 16.05 -5.94
CA LEU A 470 1.26 15.51 -4.60
C LEU A 470 2.20 14.31 -4.65
N TYR A 471 2.56 13.86 -5.85
CA TYR A 471 3.26 12.62 -6.06
C TYR A 471 4.46 12.83 -6.98
N LEU A 472 5.65 12.73 -6.43
CA LEU A 472 6.88 12.79 -7.21
C LEU A 472 7.46 11.39 -7.37
N ARG A 473 7.65 10.98 -8.62
CA ARG A 473 8.29 9.72 -8.96
C ARG A 473 9.29 9.89 -10.09
N ARG A 474 10.49 9.36 -9.88
CA ARG A 474 11.52 9.24 -10.90
C ARG A 474 12.01 7.80 -10.93
N ILE A 475 12.35 7.34 -12.12
CA ILE A 475 12.86 6.01 -12.38
C ILE A 475 14.39 6.08 -12.38
N LYS A 476 15.05 5.03 -11.93
CA LYS A 476 16.53 4.99 -11.89
C LYS A 476 17.16 5.24 -13.25
N ASP A 477 16.61 4.63 -14.28
CA ASP A 477 17.12 4.67 -15.64
C ASP A 477 17.09 6.07 -16.26
N ASP A 478 16.17 6.92 -15.78
CA ASP A 478 16.05 8.33 -16.24
C ASP A 478 17.09 9.26 -15.59
N VAL A 479 17.56 8.93 -14.40
CA VAL A 479 18.39 9.86 -13.58
C VAL A 479 19.76 9.32 -13.21
N LEU A 480 20.01 8.02 -13.43
CA LEU A 480 21.30 7.38 -13.16
C LEU A 480 21.78 6.60 -14.39
N THR A 481 23.06 6.67 -14.68
CA THR A 481 23.71 5.74 -15.60
C THR A 481 24.15 4.52 -14.81
N LEU A 482 23.38 3.45 -14.88
CA LEU A 482 23.69 2.16 -14.27
C LEU A 482 24.09 1.16 -15.37
N PRO A 483 24.92 0.15 -15.05
CA PRO A 483 25.14 -0.98 -15.94
C PRO A 483 23.84 -1.74 -16.25
N ASP A 484 23.80 -2.45 -17.36
CA ASP A 484 22.63 -3.20 -17.78
C ASP A 484 22.21 -4.28 -16.77
N LYS A 485 20.89 -4.50 -16.69
CA LYS A 485 20.28 -5.55 -15.88
C LYS A 485 19.62 -6.59 -16.81
N HIS A 486 20.12 -7.83 -16.72
CA HIS A 486 19.61 -8.96 -17.49
C HIS A 486 18.76 -9.86 -16.59
N VAL A 487 17.51 -10.12 -17.01
CA VAL A 487 16.60 -11.03 -16.31
C VAL A 487 16.50 -12.32 -17.10
N HIS A 488 16.82 -13.43 -16.43
CA HIS A 488 16.83 -14.77 -17.00
C HIS A 488 15.73 -15.62 -16.36
N GLU A 489 14.81 -16.13 -17.17
CA GLU A 489 13.82 -17.11 -16.76
C GLU A 489 14.34 -18.51 -17.06
N ILE A 490 14.51 -19.34 -16.03
CA ILE A 490 15.00 -20.70 -16.18
C ILE A 490 13.89 -21.68 -15.83
N TYR A 491 13.46 -22.42 -16.82
CA TYR A 491 12.37 -23.37 -16.69
C TYR A 491 12.89 -24.81 -16.50
N TYR A 492 12.34 -25.47 -15.49
CA TYR A 492 12.62 -26.87 -15.19
C TYR A 492 11.35 -27.71 -15.26
N ASP A 493 11.49 -28.98 -15.60
CA ASP A 493 10.42 -29.95 -15.53
C ASP A 493 10.54 -30.76 -14.23
N LEU A 494 9.42 -31.09 -13.61
CA LEU A 494 9.41 -32.01 -12.47
C LEU A 494 9.78 -33.42 -12.94
N THR A 495 10.61 -34.11 -12.19
CA THR A 495 10.84 -35.54 -12.41
C THR A 495 9.54 -36.32 -12.17
N PRO A 496 9.40 -37.53 -12.74
CA PRO A 496 8.18 -38.33 -12.50
C PRO A 496 7.84 -38.56 -11.04
N GLN A 497 8.85 -38.68 -10.18
CA GLN A 497 8.67 -38.84 -8.75
C GLN A 497 8.16 -37.55 -8.07
N GLN A 498 8.75 -36.41 -8.42
CA GLN A 498 8.32 -35.11 -7.93
C GLN A 498 6.91 -34.78 -8.39
N LEU A 499 6.58 -35.11 -9.64
CA LEU A 499 5.24 -34.90 -10.20
C LEU A 499 4.19 -35.78 -9.49
N ALA A 500 4.53 -37.02 -9.18
CA ALA A 500 3.63 -37.91 -8.46
C ALA A 500 3.32 -37.39 -7.02
N GLU A 501 4.33 -36.89 -6.33
CA GLU A 501 4.13 -36.28 -4.99
C GLU A 501 3.37 -34.95 -5.07
N TYR A 502 3.65 -34.14 -6.08
CA TYR A 502 2.92 -32.90 -6.32
C TYR A 502 1.42 -33.17 -6.58
N ASN A 503 1.09 -34.17 -7.42
CA ASN A 503 -0.28 -34.57 -7.70
C ASN A 503 -0.97 -35.14 -6.46
N LYS A 504 -0.27 -35.93 -5.65
CA LYS A 504 -0.80 -36.47 -4.41
C LYS A 504 -1.18 -35.35 -3.42
N LEU A 505 -0.34 -34.31 -3.29
CA LEU A 505 -0.67 -33.12 -2.50
C LEU A 505 -1.91 -32.41 -3.03
N TRP A 506 -2.11 -32.44 -4.35
CA TRP A 506 -3.32 -31.87 -4.99
C TRP A 506 -4.57 -32.69 -4.65
N ASP A 507 -4.50 -34.00 -4.76
CA ASP A 507 -5.62 -34.89 -4.45
C ASP A 507 -6.02 -34.80 -2.97
N GLU A 508 -5.04 -34.78 -2.06
CA GLU A 508 -5.26 -34.57 -0.61
C GLU A 508 -5.94 -33.22 -0.34
N TYR A 509 -5.61 -32.22 -1.12
CA TYR A 509 -6.21 -30.91 -1.02
C TYR A 509 -7.66 -30.90 -1.53
N GLU A 510 -7.95 -31.45 -2.71
CA GLU A 510 -9.32 -31.57 -3.23
C GLU A 510 -10.22 -32.34 -2.25
N GLU A 511 -9.71 -33.42 -1.68
CA GLU A 511 -10.43 -34.23 -0.69
C GLU A 511 -10.72 -33.44 0.61
N ALA A 512 -9.75 -32.62 1.06
CA ALA A 512 -9.94 -31.72 2.20
C ALA A 512 -10.93 -30.59 1.91
N GLN A 513 -11.02 -30.12 0.66
CA GLN A 513 -12.02 -29.13 0.24
C GLN A 513 -13.45 -29.67 0.30
N LEU A 514 -13.63 -30.94 -0.07
CA LEU A 514 -14.94 -31.58 -0.05
C LEU A 514 -15.51 -31.73 1.38
N THR A 515 -14.65 -31.68 2.40
CA THR A 515 -15.00 -31.91 3.81
C THR A 515 -14.94 -30.66 4.71
N ALA A 516 -14.58 -29.50 4.18
CA ALA A 516 -14.29 -28.29 4.98
C ALA A 516 -15.49 -27.32 5.13
N ASP A 517 -15.47 -26.62 6.27
CA ASP A 517 -16.41 -25.60 6.69
C ASP A 517 -16.27 -24.32 5.83
N PRO A 518 -17.35 -23.79 5.22
CA PRO A 518 -17.31 -22.63 4.34
C PRO A 518 -16.73 -21.34 4.94
N GLU A 519 -16.81 -21.16 6.26
CA GLU A 519 -16.23 -19.98 6.94
C GLU A 519 -14.68 -19.96 6.95
N LYS A 520 -14.04 -21.07 6.60
CA LYS A 520 -12.57 -21.19 6.54
C LYS A 520 -12.00 -20.97 5.13
N GLU A 521 -12.83 -20.80 4.11
CA GLU A 521 -12.40 -20.70 2.71
C GLU A 521 -11.42 -19.57 2.41
N LEU A 522 -11.58 -18.40 3.01
CA LEU A 522 -10.68 -17.24 2.75
C LEU A 522 -9.25 -17.44 3.27
N ASN A 523 -9.08 -18.25 4.32
CA ASN A 523 -7.77 -18.64 4.84
C ASN A 523 -7.17 -19.84 4.08
N LYS A 524 -7.99 -20.55 3.34
CA LYS A 524 -7.68 -21.81 2.68
C LYS A 524 -6.84 -21.58 1.43
N ASP A 525 -7.21 -20.63 0.55
CA ASP A 525 -6.43 -20.25 -0.64
C ASP A 525 -5.00 -19.80 -0.29
N LEU A 526 -4.84 -19.13 0.86
CA LEU A 526 -3.52 -18.72 1.39
C LEU A 526 -2.71 -19.89 1.95
N LEU A 527 -3.38 -20.83 2.63
CA LEU A 527 -2.72 -22.00 3.22
C LEU A 527 -2.29 -23.00 2.14
N GLU A 528 -3.08 -23.17 1.12
CA GLU A 528 -2.91 -24.12 0.02
C GLU A 528 -1.82 -23.70 -0.95
N GLY A 529 -1.86 -22.46 -1.40
CA GLY A 529 -0.74 -21.87 -2.14
C GLY A 529 0.57 -21.99 -1.34
N GLY A 530 0.49 -22.00 0.00
CA GLY A 530 1.61 -22.19 0.91
C GLY A 530 2.20 -23.61 0.88
N ILE A 531 1.39 -24.66 0.87
CA ILE A 531 1.87 -26.07 0.88
C ILE A 531 2.56 -26.42 -0.43
N TYR A 532 1.91 -26.14 -1.58
CA TYR A 532 2.49 -26.40 -2.90
C TYR A 532 3.76 -25.57 -3.11
N ARG A 533 3.74 -24.31 -2.72
CA ARG A 533 4.90 -23.44 -2.84
C ARG A 533 6.08 -23.91 -2.01
N ARG A 534 5.85 -24.38 -0.78
CA ARG A 534 6.92 -24.94 0.05
C ARG A 534 7.50 -26.22 -0.55
N TYR A 535 6.63 -27.12 -1.03
CA TYR A 535 7.07 -28.31 -1.70
C TYR A 535 7.95 -27.99 -2.91
N LEU A 536 7.43 -27.23 -3.87
CA LEU A 536 8.16 -26.82 -5.09
C LEU A 536 9.43 -26.03 -4.76
N SER A 537 9.41 -25.23 -3.72
CA SER A 537 10.57 -24.45 -3.27
C SER A 537 11.69 -25.34 -2.75
N ASN A 538 11.37 -26.36 -1.98
CA ASN A 538 12.35 -27.34 -1.50
C ASN A 538 12.90 -28.19 -2.66
N GLU A 539 12.06 -28.61 -3.60
CA GLU A 539 12.50 -29.35 -4.78
C GLU A 539 13.41 -28.52 -5.70
N MET A 540 13.27 -27.17 -5.71
CA MET A 540 14.11 -26.27 -6.47
C MET A 540 15.55 -26.16 -5.95
N VAL A 541 15.78 -26.42 -4.65
CA VAL A 541 17.09 -26.22 -4.00
C VAL A 541 18.24 -26.92 -4.76
N GLY A 542 18.00 -28.14 -5.23
CA GLY A 542 19.01 -28.88 -6.02
C GLY A 542 19.40 -28.22 -7.32
N ASN A 543 18.44 -27.59 -8.00
CA ASN A 543 18.69 -26.83 -9.23
C ASN A 543 19.39 -25.50 -8.91
N THR A 544 18.98 -24.84 -7.82
CA THR A 544 19.61 -23.61 -7.33
C THR A 544 21.09 -23.83 -7.01
N ILE A 545 21.44 -24.93 -6.35
CA ILE A 545 22.85 -25.28 -6.06
C ILE A 545 23.63 -25.44 -7.36
N LYS A 546 23.12 -26.22 -8.33
CA LYS A 546 23.82 -26.42 -9.61
C LYS A 546 24.04 -25.13 -10.37
N LEU A 547 23.03 -24.25 -10.40
CA LEU A 547 23.14 -22.94 -11.04
C LEU A 547 24.13 -22.04 -10.32
N ALA A 548 24.04 -21.97 -9.00
CA ALA A 548 24.91 -21.14 -8.17
C ALA A 548 26.37 -21.58 -8.24
N ASP A 549 26.66 -22.88 -8.19
CA ASP A 549 28.00 -23.40 -8.32
C ASP A 549 28.62 -23.05 -9.68
N LYS A 550 27.83 -23.19 -10.77
CA LYS A 550 28.28 -22.81 -12.12
C LYS A 550 28.61 -21.32 -12.20
N ILE A 551 27.80 -20.45 -11.59
CA ILE A 551 28.05 -19.01 -11.58
C ILE A 551 29.30 -18.70 -10.72
N LEU A 552 29.46 -19.37 -9.59
CA LEU A 552 30.63 -19.18 -8.70
C LEU A 552 31.96 -19.57 -9.33
N GLU A 553 31.99 -20.40 -10.37
CA GLU A 553 33.20 -20.69 -11.13
C GLU A 553 33.80 -19.45 -11.82
N THR A 554 32.94 -18.50 -12.18
CA THR A 554 33.29 -17.25 -12.90
C THR A 554 33.17 -16.00 -12.06
N GLU A 555 32.37 -16.07 -10.99
CA GLU A 555 32.05 -14.94 -10.12
C GLU A 555 32.50 -15.18 -8.68
N GLY A 556 32.98 -14.12 -8.03
CA GLY A 556 33.47 -14.24 -6.66
C GLY A 556 32.35 -14.31 -5.61
N LYS A 557 31.21 -13.70 -5.85
CA LYS A 557 30.10 -13.59 -4.89
C LYS A 557 28.73 -13.59 -5.58
N ILE A 558 27.78 -14.32 -4.97
CA ILE A 558 26.39 -14.42 -5.43
C ILE A 558 25.40 -14.23 -4.28
N ILE A 559 24.17 -13.90 -4.63
CA ILE A 559 23.05 -13.85 -3.68
C ILE A 559 22.00 -14.86 -4.09
N ILE A 560 21.45 -15.60 -3.12
CA ILE A 560 20.33 -16.52 -3.31
C ILE A 560 19.17 -15.99 -2.48
N ALA A 561 18.06 -15.68 -3.15
CA ALA A 561 16.83 -15.21 -2.54
C ALA A 561 15.88 -16.38 -2.26
N THR A 562 15.31 -16.42 -1.07
CA THR A 562 14.39 -17.46 -0.60
C THR A 562 13.15 -16.85 0.04
N CYS A 563 12.01 -17.57 0.05
CA CYS A 563 10.83 -17.17 0.79
C CYS A 563 10.70 -17.88 2.15
N TYR A 564 11.23 -19.10 2.26
CA TYR A 564 11.07 -19.95 3.44
C TYR A 564 12.39 -20.25 4.13
N ASP A 565 12.33 -20.48 5.44
CA ASP A 565 13.50 -20.81 6.25
C ASP A 565 14.08 -22.22 5.94
N GLU A 566 13.24 -23.17 5.52
CA GLU A 566 13.67 -24.55 5.25
C GLU A 566 14.72 -24.59 4.13
N GLU A 567 14.40 -24.04 2.98
CA GLU A 567 15.33 -23.95 1.85
C GLU A 567 16.58 -23.12 2.17
N LEU A 568 16.40 -22.04 2.95
CA LEU A 568 17.50 -21.19 3.38
C LEU A 568 18.51 -21.98 4.22
N TYR A 569 18.06 -22.81 5.17
CA TYR A 569 18.94 -23.62 6.00
C TYR A 569 19.57 -24.76 5.21
N THR A 570 18.85 -25.40 4.27
CA THR A 570 19.40 -26.44 3.39
C THR A 570 20.53 -25.88 2.53
N LEU A 571 20.33 -24.71 1.92
CA LEU A 571 21.38 -24.01 1.17
C LEU A 571 22.56 -23.63 2.08
N LYS A 572 22.29 -23.13 3.30
CA LYS A 572 23.32 -22.79 4.26
C LYS A 572 24.14 -24.00 4.70
N GLU A 573 23.51 -25.15 4.89
CA GLU A 573 24.21 -26.40 5.21
C GLU A 573 25.15 -26.82 4.08
N TYR A 574 24.69 -26.75 2.82
CA TYR A 574 25.52 -27.07 1.65
C TYR A 574 26.76 -26.18 1.53
N TYR A 575 26.60 -24.86 1.59
CA TYR A 575 27.71 -23.91 1.44
C TYR A 575 28.55 -23.74 2.72
N GLY A 576 28.07 -24.18 3.85
CA GLY A 576 28.79 -24.17 5.12
C GLY A 576 29.37 -22.82 5.50
N LYS A 577 30.68 -22.77 5.66
CA LYS A 577 31.43 -21.54 6.06
C LYS A 577 31.47 -20.48 4.96
N GLN A 578 31.26 -20.84 3.70
CA GLN A 578 31.29 -19.92 2.56
C GLN A 578 30.00 -19.09 2.42
N ALA A 579 28.98 -19.38 3.22
CA ALA A 579 27.71 -18.67 3.18
C ALA A 579 27.39 -17.93 4.49
N VAL A 580 26.68 -16.82 4.37
CA VAL A 580 25.96 -16.14 5.46
C VAL A 580 24.48 -16.08 5.17
N ILE A 581 23.67 -16.00 6.22
CA ILE A 581 22.19 -15.94 6.09
C ILE A 581 21.63 -14.63 6.62
N ILE A 582 20.55 -14.15 5.98
CA ILE A 582 19.75 -13.03 6.47
C ILE A 582 18.27 -13.42 6.37
N ASN A 583 17.60 -13.61 7.51
CA ASN A 583 16.19 -13.94 7.58
C ASN A 583 15.47 -13.14 8.68
N GLY A 584 14.18 -13.42 8.88
CA GLY A 584 13.35 -12.76 9.88
C GLY A 584 13.77 -13.02 11.34
N LYS A 585 14.52 -14.11 11.59
CA LYS A 585 15.01 -14.48 12.93
C LYS A 585 16.29 -13.74 13.31
N CYS A 586 17.02 -13.20 12.32
CA CYS A 586 18.24 -12.43 12.57
C CYS A 586 17.89 -11.09 13.23
N THR A 587 18.55 -10.79 14.34
CA THR A 587 18.49 -9.46 14.96
C THR A 587 19.07 -8.39 14.02
N PRO A 588 18.74 -7.11 14.19
CA PRO A 588 19.33 -6.03 13.38
C PRO A 588 20.87 -6.03 13.39
N LYS A 589 21.48 -6.34 14.55
CA LYS A 589 22.95 -6.44 14.68
C LYS A 589 23.52 -7.63 13.90
N GLU A 590 22.83 -8.77 13.90
CA GLU A 590 23.24 -9.95 13.13
C GLU A 590 23.12 -9.71 11.64
N LYS A 591 22.03 -9.07 11.19
CA LYS A 591 21.86 -8.69 9.78
C LYS A 591 23.00 -7.78 9.32
N GLU A 592 23.35 -6.78 10.12
CA GLU A 592 24.46 -5.87 9.84
C GLU A 592 25.80 -6.61 9.83
N LYS A 593 26.06 -7.47 10.82
CA LYS A 593 27.27 -8.31 10.88
C LYS A 593 27.40 -9.21 9.64
N ASN A 594 26.34 -9.91 9.27
CA ASN A 594 26.32 -10.85 8.14
C ASN A 594 26.45 -10.12 6.80
N LYS A 595 25.85 -8.92 6.66
CA LYS A 595 26.04 -8.03 5.52
C LYS A 595 27.51 -7.67 5.32
N TYR A 596 28.18 -7.16 6.36
CA TYR A 596 29.59 -6.76 6.26
C TYR A 596 30.51 -7.98 6.10
N ALA A 597 30.21 -9.10 6.73
CA ALA A 597 30.92 -10.34 6.51
C ALA A 597 30.85 -10.78 5.04
N PHE A 598 29.69 -10.64 4.38
CA PHE A 598 29.58 -10.91 2.95
C PHE A 598 30.33 -9.88 2.10
N ILE A 599 30.31 -8.61 2.46
CA ILE A 599 30.98 -7.55 1.68
C ILE A 599 32.51 -7.67 1.79
N ASP A 600 33.03 -7.78 3.00
CA ASP A 600 34.47 -7.55 3.29
C ASP A 600 35.29 -8.86 3.31
N ASN A 601 34.65 -10.02 3.61
CA ASN A 601 35.39 -11.27 3.70
C ASN A 601 35.36 -12.02 2.36
N PRO A 602 36.52 -12.26 1.69
CA PRO A 602 36.61 -12.98 0.42
C PRO A 602 36.23 -14.48 0.52
N GLU A 603 36.35 -15.09 1.71
CA GLU A 603 35.98 -16.48 1.93
C GLU A 603 34.46 -16.68 1.93
N ILE A 604 33.68 -15.62 2.15
CA ILE A 604 32.23 -15.66 2.12
C ILE A 604 31.76 -15.30 0.71
N LYS A 605 31.35 -16.31 -0.04
CA LYS A 605 30.94 -16.22 -1.45
C LYS A 605 29.44 -16.13 -1.67
N VAL A 606 28.65 -16.66 -0.73
CA VAL A 606 27.20 -16.77 -0.87
C VAL A 606 26.48 -16.01 0.25
N LEU A 607 25.57 -15.14 -0.11
CA LEU A 607 24.58 -14.60 0.80
C LEU A 607 23.23 -15.24 0.50
N ILE A 608 22.65 -15.95 1.48
CA ILE A 608 21.34 -16.55 1.36
C ILE A 608 20.37 -15.70 2.16
N GLY A 609 19.38 -15.13 1.50
CA GLY A 609 18.50 -14.16 2.11
C GLY A 609 17.02 -14.41 1.89
N ASN A 610 16.22 -14.31 2.95
CA ASN A 610 14.78 -14.25 2.81
C ASN A 610 14.40 -12.91 2.16
N ILE A 611 13.55 -12.96 1.12
CA ILE A 611 13.18 -11.79 0.28
C ILE A 611 12.67 -10.64 1.15
N GLU A 612 11.74 -10.89 2.07
CA GLU A 612 11.21 -9.84 2.96
C GLU A 612 12.27 -9.27 3.91
N ALA A 613 13.16 -10.14 4.44
CA ALA A 613 14.17 -9.73 5.40
C ALA A 613 15.32 -8.95 4.75
N CYS A 614 15.64 -9.26 3.49
CA CYS A 614 16.66 -8.59 2.68
C CYS A 614 16.11 -7.38 1.92
N GLY A 615 14.81 -7.34 1.67
CA GLY A 615 14.13 -6.30 0.90
C GLY A 615 14.27 -4.88 1.49
N VAL A 616 14.78 -4.72 2.71
CA VAL A 616 14.86 -3.41 3.38
C VAL A 616 16.28 -3.11 3.85
N GLY A 617 16.82 -1.97 3.43
CA GLY A 617 18.03 -1.34 4.02
C GLY A 617 19.39 -1.96 3.65
N LEU A 618 19.45 -2.98 2.81
CA LEU A 618 20.72 -3.60 2.44
C LEU A 618 21.25 -3.05 1.12
N THR A 619 22.56 -2.80 1.06
CA THR A 619 23.31 -2.51 -0.18
C THR A 619 24.26 -3.65 -0.42
N LEU A 620 24.12 -4.34 -1.55
CA LEU A 620 24.81 -5.59 -1.86
C LEU A 620 25.49 -5.56 -3.25
N VAL A 621 25.92 -4.38 -3.68
CA VAL A 621 26.55 -4.14 -5.00
C VAL A 621 27.88 -4.89 -5.22
N VAL A 622 28.39 -5.58 -4.20
CA VAL A 622 29.56 -6.45 -4.31
C VAL A 622 29.27 -7.70 -5.15
N ALA A 623 28.01 -8.13 -5.20
CA ALA A 623 27.54 -9.20 -6.07
C ALA A 623 26.95 -8.63 -7.37
N LYS A 624 27.07 -9.38 -8.47
CA LYS A 624 26.45 -9.06 -9.74
C LYS A 624 25.37 -10.06 -10.13
N SER A 625 25.26 -11.20 -9.44
CA SER A 625 24.25 -12.22 -9.74
C SER A 625 23.35 -12.48 -8.54
N LEU A 626 22.05 -12.53 -8.82
CA LEU A 626 20.97 -12.84 -7.88
C LEU A 626 20.15 -14.01 -8.43
N ILE A 627 20.02 -15.06 -7.64
CA ILE A 627 19.23 -16.25 -7.97
C ILE A 627 18.02 -16.30 -7.05
N PHE A 628 16.83 -16.30 -7.62
CA PHE A 628 15.59 -16.58 -6.89
C PHE A 628 15.38 -18.11 -6.88
N ASN A 629 15.56 -18.76 -5.70
CA ASN A 629 15.15 -20.15 -5.50
C ASN A 629 13.63 -20.25 -5.61
N ASN A 630 12.96 -19.28 -5.02
CA ASN A 630 11.55 -19.00 -5.26
C ASN A 630 11.32 -17.49 -5.23
N MET A 631 10.14 -17.04 -5.68
CA MET A 631 9.78 -15.64 -5.75
C MET A 631 8.65 -15.30 -4.75
N SER A 632 8.57 -14.03 -4.33
CA SER A 632 7.42 -13.52 -3.61
C SER A 632 6.21 -13.39 -4.54
N PHE A 633 5.01 -13.65 -4.03
CA PHE A 633 3.75 -13.36 -4.71
C PHE A 633 3.50 -11.84 -4.86
N VAL A 634 4.20 -11.04 -4.07
CA VAL A 634 4.18 -9.59 -4.13
C VAL A 634 5.29 -9.14 -5.08
N ALA A 635 4.92 -8.65 -6.26
CA ALA A 635 5.87 -8.23 -7.29
C ALA A 635 6.86 -7.15 -6.79
N GLY A 636 6.38 -6.25 -5.92
CA GLY A 636 7.20 -5.22 -5.29
C GLY A 636 8.35 -5.76 -4.44
N ASP A 637 8.16 -6.90 -3.74
CA ASP A 637 9.21 -7.50 -2.91
C ASP A 637 10.34 -8.07 -3.77
N ASN A 638 9.99 -8.73 -4.88
CA ASN A 638 10.99 -9.25 -5.82
C ASN A 638 11.83 -8.09 -6.38
N ARG A 639 11.17 -7.02 -6.85
CA ARG A 639 11.85 -5.82 -7.35
C ARG A 639 12.74 -5.18 -6.28
N GLN A 640 12.27 -5.11 -5.04
CA GLN A 640 13.10 -4.62 -3.93
C GLN A 640 14.37 -5.47 -3.74
N MET A 641 14.27 -6.79 -3.91
CA MET A 641 15.43 -7.67 -3.81
C MET A 641 16.40 -7.47 -4.97
N GLU A 642 15.92 -7.33 -6.21
CA GLU A 642 16.74 -6.97 -7.38
C GLU A 642 17.50 -5.65 -7.15
N ASP A 643 16.81 -4.65 -6.58
CA ASP A 643 17.36 -3.33 -6.29
C ASP A 643 18.45 -3.32 -5.21
N ARG A 644 18.70 -4.45 -4.52
CA ARG A 644 19.84 -4.59 -3.60
C ARG A 644 21.17 -4.68 -4.32
N ILE A 645 21.17 -5.21 -5.53
CA ILE A 645 22.39 -5.35 -6.36
C ILE A 645 22.41 -4.36 -7.52
N HIS A 646 21.25 -3.98 -8.09
CA HIS A 646 21.15 -3.01 -9.19
C HIS A 646 20.79 -1.61 -8.67
N ARG A 647 21.81 -0.91 -8.18
CA ARG A 647 21.66 0.43 -7.58
C ARG A 647 22.94 1.25 -7.69
N MET A 648 22.86 2.51 -7.27
CA MET A 648 24.03 3.42 -7.23
C MET A 648 25.24 2.75 -6.53
N GLY A 649 26.37 2.75 -7.21
CA GLY A 649 27.60 2.07 -6.78
C GLY A 649 27.84 0.74 -7.46
N GLN A 650 26.90 0.19 -8.22
CA GLN A 650 27.14 -0.94 -9.09
C GLN A 650 27.91 -0.50 -10.34
N THR A 651 28.98 -1.22 -10.67
CA THR A 651 29.88 -0.93 -11.79
C THR A 651 29.91 -2.04 -12.85
N LYS A 652 29.19 -3.12 -12.61
CA LYS A 652 29.13 -4.31 -13.48
C LYS A 652 27.70 -4.58 -13.89
N GLU A 653 27.51 -5.17 -15.06
CA GLU A 653 26.23 -5.73 -15.48
C GLU A 653 25.73 -6.73 -14.45
N VAL A 654 24.40 -6.76 -14.27
CA VAL A 654 23.71 -7.52 -13.23
C VAL A 654 22.84 -8.58 -13.87
N ASP A 655 22.99 -9.82 -13.42
CA ASP A 655 22.21 -10.98 -13.86
C ASP A 655 21.22 -11.41 -12.75
N ILE A 656 19.94 -11.45 -13.09
CA ILE A 656 18.84 -11.91 -12.21
C ILE A 656 18.28 -13.21 -12.78
N TYR A 657 18.26 -14.26 -11.98
CA TYR A 657 17.79 -15.58 -12.38
C TYR A 657 16.51 -15.96 -11.62
N TYR A 658 15.39 -16.09 -12.35
CA TYR A 658 14.14 -16.64 -11.86
C TYR A 658 14.01 -18.09 -12.27
N GLN A 659 13.84 -19.00 -11.30
CA GLN A 659 13.71 -20.44 -11.53
C GLN A 659 12.26 -20.88 -11.39
N ILE A 660 11.73 -21.59 -12.38
CA ILE A 660 10.31 -21.88 -12.54
C ILE A 660 10.12 -23.35 -12.92
N PHE A 661 9.27 -24.07 -12.16
CA PHE A 661 8.80 -25.38 -12.60
C PHE A 661 7.62 -25.22 -13.58
N ARG A 662 7.74 -25.82 -14.78
CA ARG A 662 6.70 -25.80 -15.82
C ARG A 662 5.45 -26.55 -15.37
N ASN A 663 4.29 -26.09 -15.83
CA ASN A 663 2.99 -26.73 -15.63
C ASN A 663 2.64 -26.94 -14.15
N THR A 664 3.08 -26.04 -13.28
CA THR A 664 2.79 -26.06 -11.83
C THR A 664 2.18 -24.74 -11.38
N GLN A 665 1.70 -24.71 -10.14
CA GLN A 665 1.28 -23.47 -9.47
C GLN A 665 2.40 -22.41 -9.44
N TYR A 666 3.66 -22.83 -9.54
CA TYR A 666 4.80 -21.93 -9.56
C TYR A 666 4.87 -21.12 -10.84
N GLN A 667 4.59 -21.76 -12.00
CA GLN A 667 4.48 -21.04 -13.27
C GLN A 667 3.26 -20.11 -13.29
N HIS A 668 2.10 -20.59 -12.83
CA HIS A 668 0.91 -19.76 -12.73
C HIS A 668 1.14 -18.52 -11.85
N MET A 669 1.84 -18.70 -10.74
CA MET A 669 2.21 -17.58 -9.85
C MET A 669 3.15 -16.59 -10.55
N TRP A 670 4.12 -17.08 -11.33
CA TRP A 670 5.00 -16.24 -12.12
C TRP A 670 4.24 -15.38 -13.13
N ASP A 671 3.30 -15.97 -13.85
CA ASP A 671 2.44 -15.25 -14.79
C ASP A 671 1.63 -14.14 -14.08
N ILE A 672 1.15 -14.38 -12.86
CA ILE A 672 0.47 -13.37 -12.06
C ILE A 672 1.44 -12.27 -11.63
N VAL A 673 2.64 -12.61 -11.18
CA VAL A 673 3.68 -11.64 -10.78
C VAL A 673 4.06 -10.75 -11.95
N LEU A 674 4.25 -11.33 -13.15
CA LEU A 674 4.54 -10.56 -14.38
C LEU A 674 3.39 -9.59 -14.74
N ARG A 675 2.14 -10.02 -14.66
CA ARG A 675 0.98 -9.14 -14.90
C ARG A 675 0.96 -7.98 -13.87
N LYS A 676 1.19 -8.26 -12.60
CA LYS A 676 1.28 -7.23 -11.57
C LYS A 676 2.44 -6.26 -11.84
N GLN A 677 3.59 -6.78 -12.30
CA GLN A 677 4.73 -5.95 -12.66
C GLN A 677 4.39 -5.00 -13.82
N LEU A 678 3.71 -5.49 -14.86
CA LEU A 678 3.25 -4.64 -15.97
C LEU A 678 2.28 -3.53 -15.51
N ILE A 679 1.40 -3.82 -14.55
CA ILE A 679 0.50 -2.83 -13.96
C ILE A 679 1.32 -1.78 -13.21
N ILE A 680 2.26 -2.22 -12.38
CA ILE A 680 3.16 -1.34 -11.64
C ILE A 680 3.93 -0.44 -12.61
N ASP A 681 4.50 -1.01 -13.67
CA ASP A 681 5.29 -0.27 -14.66
C ASP A 681 4.44 0.75 -15.45
N LYS A 682 3.19 0.44 -15.78
CA LYS A 682 2.27 1.41 -16.41
C LYS A 682 1.95 2.61 -15.52
N VAL A 683 1.77 2.42 -14.21
CA VAL A 683 1.56 3.53 -13.27
C VAL A 683 2.84 4.32 -13.08
N ILE A 684 3.99 3.66 -13.24
CA ILE A 684 5.31 4.19 -12.89
C ILE A 684 5.94 4.96 -14.04
N LYS A 685 5.81 4.51 -15.32
CA LYS A 685 6.47 5.16 -16.45
C LYS A 685 5.83 6.52 -16.76
N THR A 686 6.65 7.55 -16.79
CA THR A 686 6.31 8.86 -17.35
C THR A 686 6.37 8.80 -18.88
N GLU A 687 5.50 9.57 -19.58
CA GLU A 687 5.39 9.64 -21.05
C GLU A 687 6.64 10.24 -21.75
N ASN A 688 7.84 9.95 -21.34
CA ASN A 688 9.04 10.43 -22.03
C ASN A 688 9.59 9.41 -23.05
N GLU A 689 8.83 8.37 -23.40
CA GLU A 689 9.11 7.49 -24.54
C GLU A 689 8.08 7.75 -25.65
N LYS A 690 8.30 8.84 -26.43
CA LYS A 690 7.87 8.95 -27.82
C LYS A 690 9.07 9.03 -28.72
#